data_b17735d29836bdf8651d0f29ee08a04b
#
_entry.id   b17735d29836bdf8651d0f29ee08a04b
#
_cell.length_a   1.000
_cell.length_b   1.000
_cell.length_c   1.000
_cell.angle_alpha   90.00
_cell.angle_beta   90.00
_cell.angle_gamma   90.00
#
_symmetry.space_group_name_H-M   'P 1'
#
loop_
_entity.id
_entity.type
_entity.pdbx_description
1 polymer ?
#
loop_
_entity_poly.entity_id
_entity_poly.type
_entity_poly.pdbx_seq_one_letter_code
_entity_poly.pdbx_strand_id
1 'polypeptide(L)'
;MRNLFSFAATSVLMLGISSAFTSVMAQDSPYIEPPILTSQVAAGDLPAVQSRLPEVPMIVTLEGELSPGVYGGELRTLISRARDIRLMSVYGYARLVGYTPTLDLVSDLLLAFDVEEDRIFTLHLRPGHKWSDGAPFTTEDFRYWWEDVASNETLSPSGPPADMLVEGEPPLVEVIDETTIRYTWAAPNPSFLDMMARARPVFIYRPAHYLQQFHEDYGNSRTIAAAVEEANVSSWAALHNRRDNMYRMDNPALPTLQPWLNTTTPPANRFVFSRNPFFHRVDVNGRQLPYINAVNLTVAEGRLVPAMSNAGETDLQSRGLNFSDATVLRGGEERSGYQTFLWPDGKSAHFALYPNLNVDDPIWRRVFRDARVRRALSMGIDRHGINLSLFFGLAQEGGNTLQPLSPLYRETNFDLYAHYSPDEANRLLDDAGLYERGANGMRLLRDGRPMEIIIETAGEDPQEIDFLELVSETWAEIGVRALIRSSSRDVMRNRAYAGEALMTVWAGWDNGVATANMNPAVLAPTRQDTLSWPKWGQYYQTNGQSGEPVDLAEAAELMALYREWMASDDFEEREVIWLRMLEIHAEQQFIIGIVSAVLQPIVVSNRLHNVPEQGVYSWDPGAQFGIYHPDQFWFDPSE
;
A
#
# COMPACT_ATOMS: atom_id res chain seq x y z
N MET A 1 -49.10 -80.96 -30.99
CA MET A 1 -49.74 -81.23 -32.30
C MET A 1 -49.44 -80.07 -33.22
N ARG A 2 -48.76 -80.41 -34.32
CA ARG A 2 -48.77 -79.82 -35.66
C ARG A 2 -48.34 -78.33 -35.74
N ASN A 3 -47.13 -78.04 -36.27
CA ASN A 3 -46.79 -77.99 -37.72
C ASN A 3 -47.36 -76.71 -38.38
N LEU A 4 -46.71 -75.87 -39.17
CA LEU A 4 -45.71 -76.10 -40.24
C LEU A 4 -45.25 -74.69 -40.76
N PHE A 5 -44.00 -74.51 -41.13
CA PHE A 5 -43.43 -73.89 -42.37
C PHE A 5 -44.04 -72.56 -42.88
N SER A 6 -43.39 -71.59 -43.42
CA SER A 6 -42.10 -71.43 -44.11
C SER A 6 -42.11 -70.08 -44.85
N PHE A 7 -41.01 -69.62 -45.14
CA PHE A 7 -40.44 -68.84 -46.26
C PHE A 7 -39.91 -67.42 -45.94
N ALA A 8 -38.66 -67.34 -46.29
CA ALA A 8 -37.83 -66.16 -46.28
C ALA A 8 -38.20 -65.17 -47.38
N ALA A 9 -38.09 -63.87 -47.08
CA ALA A 9 -37.86 -62.85 -48.10
C ALA A 9 -36.86 -61.85 -47.56
N THR A 10 -35.68 -61.82 -48.14
CA THR A 10 -34.59 -60.88 -47.85
C THR A 10 -34.97 -59.54 -48.45
N SER A 11 -35.19 -58.55 -47.58
CA SER A 11 -35.27 -57.15 -48.02
C SER A 11 -34.11 -56.39 -47.39
N VAL A 12 -33.17 -55.92 -48.20
CA VAL A 12 -32.07 -55.03 -47.85
C VAL A 12 -32.67 -53.65 -47.54
N LEU A 13 -32.60 -53.22 -46.25
CA LEU A 13 -32.99 -51.92 -45.87
C LEU A 13 -31.71 -51.12 -45.69
N MET A 14 -31.43 -50.13 -46.58
CA MET A 14 -30.40 -49.12 -46.39
C MET A 14 -30.81 -48.21 -45.20
N LEU A 15 -30.08 -48.34 -44.13
CA LEU A 15 -30.13 -47.31 -43.02
C LEU A 15 -29.39 -46.10 -43.49
N GLY A 16 -30.13 -45.07 -43.85
CA GLY A 16 -29.62 -43.69 -43.91
C GLY A 16 -29.31 -43.18 -42.50
N ILE A 17 -28.02 -42.98 -42.16
CA ILE A 17 -27.60 -42.32 -40.95
C ILE A 17 -27.88 -40.82 -41.13
N SER A 18 -29.02 -40.35 -40.62
CA SER A 18 -29.31 -38.95 -40.45
C SER A 18 -28.51 -38.46 -39.23
N SER A 19 -27.38 -37.79 -39.48
CA SER A 19 -26.65 -37.02 -38.44
C SER A 19 -27.55 -35.87 -38.00
N ALA A 20 -28.29 -36.07 -36.93
CA ALA A 20 -28.93 -34.99 -36.24
C ALA A 20 -27.82 -34.17 -35.57
N PHE A 21 -27.40 -33.07 -36.22
CA PHE A 21 -26.71 -31.99 -35.51
C PHE A 21 -27.71 -31.43 -34.50
N THR A 22 -27.59 -31.86 -33.26
CA THR A 22 -28.18 -31.15 -32.11
C THR A 22 -27.44 -29.84 -32.04
N SER A 23 -28.02 -28.76 -32.58
CA SER A 23 -27.65 -27.40 -32.23
C SER A 23 -27.91 -27.27 -30.72
N VAL A 24 -26.83 -27.37 -29.94
CA VAL A 24 -26.83 -26.88 -28.54
C VAL A 24 -27.20 -25.41 -28.67
N MET A 25 -28.46 -25.07 -28.31
CA MET A 25 -28.88 -23.71 -28.15
C MET A 25 -27.86 -23.13 -27.14
N ALA A 26 -27.02 -22.19 -27.58
CA ALA A 26 -26.18 -21.40 -26.71
C ALA A 26 -27.15 -20.73 -25.70
N GLN A 27 -27.10 -21.19 -24.47
CA GLN A 27 -27.77 -20.49 -23.39
C GLN A 27 -27.18 -19.11 -23.37
N ASP A 28 -27.96 -18.04 -23.60
CA ASP A 28 -27.48 -16.66 -23.59
C ASP A 28 -26.72 -16.46 -22.27
N SER A 29 -25.42 -16.21 -22.37
CA SER A 29 -24.57 -15.95 -21.20
C SER A 29 -25.11 -14.72 -20.48
N PRO A 30 -25.25 -14.75 -19.14
CA PRO A 30 -25.60 -13.56 -18.40
C PRO A 30 -24.47 -12.51 -18.42
N TYR A 31 -23.30 -12.86 -18.97
CA TYR A 31 -22.13 -12.00 -19.01
C TYR A 31 -21.88 -11.45 -20.42
N ILE A 32 -21.42 -10.20 -20.46
CA ILE A 32 -21.21 -9.45 -21.70
C ILE A 32 -19.73 -9.49 -22.08
N GLU A 33 -19.44 -9.97 -23.29
CA GLU A 33 -18.10 -10.02 -23.85
C GLU A 33 -17.55 -8.61 -24.09
N PRO A 34 -16.35 -8.27 -23.56
CA PRO A 34 -15.69 -7.01 -23.90
C PRO A 34 -15.40 -6.91 -25.41
N PRO A 35 -15.83 -5.83 -26.11
CA PRO A 35 -15.72 -5.75 -27.57
C PRO A 35 -14.28 -5.93 -28.09
N ILE A 36 -13.29 -5.47 -27.36
CA ILE A 36 -11.87 -5.61 -27.75
C ILE A 36 -11.39 -7.08 -27.79
N LEU A 37 -12.07 -7.99 -27.09
CA LEU A 37 -11.72 -9.41 -27.03
C LEU A 37 -12.50 -10.26 -28.03
N THR A 38 -13.54 -9.73 -28.65
CA THR A 38 -14.46 -10.48 -29.53
C THR A 38 -13.74 -11.20 -30.69
N SER A 39 -12.73 -10.56 -31.28
CA SER A 39 -11.95 -11.16 -32.36
C SER A 39 -11.12 -12.37 -31.90
N GLN A 40 -10.53 -12.32 -30.73
CA GLN A 40 -9.76 -13.42 -30.14
C GLN A 40 -10.67 -14.58 -29.77
N VAL A 41 -11.87 -14.29 -29.24
CA VAL A 41 -12.88 -15.31 -28.92
C VAL A 41 -13.38 -15.97 -30.22
N ALA A 42 -13.66 -15.20 -31.27
CA ALA A 42 -14.10 -15.72 -32.56
C ALA A 42 -13.01 -16.55 -33.26
N ALA A 43 -11.73 -16.22 -33.07
CA ALA A 43 -10.60 -17.00 -33.57
C ALA A 43 -10.34 -18.29 -32.77
N GLY A 44 -10.90 -18.42 -31.57
CA GLY A 44 -10.62 -19.53 -30.65
C GLY A 44 -9.33 -19.36 -29.83
N ASP A 45 -8.68 -18.20 -29.91
CA ASP A 45 -7.46 -17.88 -29.16
C ASP A 45 -7.77 -17.57 -27.69
N LEU A 46 -9.01 -17.18 -27.39
CA LEU A 46 -9.49 -16.88 -26.04
C LEU A 46 -10.85 -17.54 -25.82
N PRO A 47 -11.09 -18.21 -24.67
CA PRO A 47 -12.43 -18.71 -24.33
C PRO A 47 -13.45 -17.57 -24.19
N ALA A 48 -14.74 -17.89 -24.38
CA ALA A 48 -15.81 -16.92 -24.13
C ALA A 48 -15.82 -16.44 -22.67
N VAL A 49 -16.34 -15.23 -22.41
CA VAL A 49 -16.30 -14.55 -21.10
C VAL A 49 -16.81 -15.44 -19.96
N GLN A 50 -17.88 -16.21 -20.19
CA GLN A 50 -18.43 -17.12 -19.17
C GLN A 50 -17.43 -18.22 -18.73
N SER A 51 -16.56 -18.69 -19.63
CA SER A 51 -15.54 -19.67 -19.30
C SER A 51 -14.26 -19.07 -18.72
N ARG A 52 -14.12 -17.76 -18.78
CA ARG A 52 -12.99 -17.01 -18.22
C ARG A 52 -13.23 -16.57 -16.77
N LEU A 53 -14.48 -16.25 -16.43
CA LEU A 53 -14.89 -15.89 -15.09
C LEU A 53 -14.88 -17.08 -14.14
N PRO A 54 -14.69 -16.88 -12.83
CA PRO A 54 -14.97 -17.90 -11.83
C PRO A 54 -16.47 -18.28 -11.86
N GLU A 55 -16.81 -19.43 -11.30
CA GLU A 55 -18.22 -19.89 -11.22
C GLU A 55 -19.11 -18.91 -10.47
N VAL A 56 -18.54 -18.25 -9.45
CA VAL A 56 -19.16 -17.17 -8.67
C VAL A 56 -18.27 -15.92 -8.77
N PRO A 57 -18.40 -15.10 -9.83
CA PRO A 57 -17.66 -13.86 -9.94
C PRO A 57 -18.07 -12.86 -8.86
N MET A 58 -17.20 -11.91 -8.56
CA MET A 58 -17.55 -10.80 -7.67
C MET A 58 -18.45 -9.82 -8.43
N ILE A 59 -19.69 -9.70 -7.98
CA ILE A 59 -20.62 -8.67 -8.51
C ILE A 59 -20.38 -7.38 -7.76
N VAL A 60 -19.97 -6.34 -8.52
CA VAL A 60 -19.71 -5.02 -7.95
C VAL A 60 -21.03 -4.25 -7.85
N THR A 61 -21.39 -3.86 -6.64
CA THR A 61 -22.50 -2.94 -6.38
C THR A 61 -21.98 -1.51 -6.50
N LEU A 62 -22.58 -0.74 -7.41
CA LEU A 62 -22.27 0.67 -7.61
C LEU A 62 -23.25 1.49 -6.76
N GLU A 63 -22.72 2.23 -5.79
CA GLU A 63 -23.51 3.01 -4.84
C GLU A 63 -23.31 4.52 -5.05
N GLY A 64 -24.25 5.31 -4.56
CA GLY A 64 -24.18 6.77 -4.61
C GLY A 64 -24.22 7.30 -6.05
N GLU A 65 -23.20 8.04 -6.44
CA GLU A 65 -23.07 8.67 -7.76
C GLU A 65 -22.42 7.73 -8.81
N LEU A 66 -21.99 6.54 -8.41
CA LEU A 66 -21.40 5.56 -9.31
C LEU A 66 -22.44 4.97 -10.26
N SER A 67 -22.07 4.78 -11.51
CA SER A 67 -22.96 4.24 -12.56
C SER A 67 -22.28 3.12 -13.35
N PRO A 68 -23.05 2.14 -13.86
CA PRO A 68 -22.52 1.14 -14.78
C PRO A 68 -21.92 1.81 -16.02
N GLY A 69 -20.65 1.48 -16.27
CA GLY A 69 -19.89 2.07 -17.35
C GLY A 69 -20.06 1.39 -18.70
N VAL A 70 -19.33 1.89 -19.68
CA VAL A 70 -19.18 1.32 -21.02
C VAL A 70 -17.72 0.91 -21.25
N TYR A 71 -17.52 -0.09 -22.09
CA TYR A 71 -16.17 -0.52 -22.45
C TYR A 71 -15.50 0.47 -23.40
N GLY A 72 -14.20 0.69 -23.16
CA GLY A 72 -13.37 1.46 -24.09
C GLY A 72 -12.37 2.37 -23.40
N GLY A 73 -11.63 3.08 -24.22
CA GLY A 73 -10.66 4.07 -23.77
C GLY A 73 -9.33 3.50 -23.26
N GLU A 74 -8.37 4.41 -23.18
CA GLU A 74 -7.05 4.19 -22.60
C GLU A 74 -6.79 5.29 -21.58
N LEU A 75 -6.47 4.92 -20.34
CA LEU A 75 -6.18 5.87 -19.26
C LEU A 75 -4.71 6.27 -19.32
N ARG A 76 -4.45 7.58 -19.38
CA ARG A 76 -3.09 8.14 -19.41
C ARG A 76 -2.72 8.67 -18.03
N THR A 77 -1.54 8.29 -17.53
CA THR A 77 -0.97 8.78 -16.28
C THR A 77 0.55 8.91 -16.37
N LEU A 78 1.15 9.74 -15.53
CA LEU A 78 2.58 9.98 -15.50
C LEU A 78 3.21 9.34 -14.26
N ILE A 79 4.41 8.85 -14.42
CA ILE A 79 5.26 8.35 -13.34
C ILE A 79 6.65 9.00 -13.42
N SER A 80 7.28 9.27 -12.27
CA SER A 80 8.59 9.94 -12.25
C SER A 80 9.77 8.98 -12.49
N ARG A 81 9.56 7.68 -12.35
CA ARG A 81 10.63 6.66 -12.51
C ARG A 81 10.01 5.38 -13.08
N ALA A 82 10.72 4.69 -13.96
CA ALA A 82 10.25 3.44 -14.56
C ALA A 82 9.79 2.38 -13.51
N ARG A 83 10.46 2.32 -12.35
CA ARG A 83 10.07 1.41 -11.25
C ARG A 83 8.69 1.70 -10.66
N ASP A 84 8.12 2.87 -10.89
CA ASP A 84 6.81 3.26 -10.35
C ASP A 84 5.64 2.62 -11.12
N ILE A 85 5.91 1.82 -12.16
CA ILE A 85 4.91 0.91 -12.77
C ILE A 85 4.26 -0.03 -11.73
N ARG A 86 4.96 -0.30 -10.60
CA ARG A 86 4.42 -1.01 -9.43
C ARG A 86 3.12 -0.39 -8.89
N LEU A 87 2.83 0.88 -9.15
CA LEU A 87 1.57 1.51 -8.78
C LEU A 87 0.37 0.82 -9.43
N MET A 88 0.56 0.07 -10.52
CA MET A 88 -0.53 -0.69 -11.11
C MET A 88 -0.99 -1.87 -10.23
N SER A 89 -0.13 -2.40 -9.34
CA SER A 89 -0.59 -3.34 -8.31
C SER A 89 -1.31 -2.64 -7.16
N VAL A 90 -0.97 -1.36 -6.89
CA VAL A 90 -1.63 -0.53 -5.87
C VAL A 90 -2.99 -0.06 -6.35
N TYR A 91 -3.08 0.52 -7.53
CA TYR A 91 -4.31 1.04 -8.13
C TYR A 91 -5.28 -0.06 -8.58
N GLY A 92 -4.75 -1.20 -9.05
CA GLY A 92 -5.59 -2.35 -9.42
C GLY A 92 -6.32 -2.98 -8.24
N TYR A 93 -5.71 -2.91 -7.08
CA TYR A 93 -6.25 -3.31 -5.77
C TYR A 93 -7.04 -4.63 -5.79
N ALA A 94 -6.60 -5.61 -6.60
CA ALA A 94 -7.07 -6.98 -6.49
C ALA A 94 -6.32 -7.65 -5.34
N ARG A 95 -7.03 -7.91 -4.25
CA ARG A 95 -6.52 -8.42 -2.98
C ARG A 95 -7.28 -9.67 -2.57
N LEU A 96 -6.70 -10.53 -1.73
CA LEU A 96 -7.49 -11.63 -1.12
C LEU A 96 -8.65 -11.04 -0.32
N VAL A 97 -8.36 -10.07 0.52
CA VAL A 97 -9.29 -9.21 1.23
C VAL A 97 -8.88 -7.76 1.02
N GLY A 98 -9.79 -6.82 0.98
CA GLY A 98 -9.49 -5.41 0.77
C GLY A 98 -10.33 -4.50 1.65
N TYR A 99 -9.91 -3.25 1.80
CA TYR A 99 -10.69 -2.23 2.49
C TYR A 99 -11.68 -1.56 1.54
N THR A 100 -12.87 -1.27 2.04
CA THR A 100 -13.84 -0.37 1.40
C THR A 100 -13.46 1.10 1.66
N PRO A 101 -14.06 2.07 0.94
CA PRO A 101 -13.90 3.49 1.27
C PRO A 101 -14.33 3.87 2.71
N THR A 102 -15.17 3.04 3.36
CA THR A 102 -15.56 3.18 4.78
C THR A 102 -14.63 2.43 5.74
N LEU A 103 -13.52 1.88 5.22
CA LEU A 103 -12.48 1.16 5.95
C LEU A 103 -12.95 -0.19 6.56
N ASP A 104 -14.01 -0.76 6.00
CA ASP A 104 -14.43 -2.13 6.32
C ASP A 104 -13.60 -3.13 5.52
N LEU A 105 -13.17 -4.20 6.17
CA LEU A 105 -12.42 -5.27 5.52
C LEU A 105 -13.38 -6.30 4.90
N VAL A 106 -13.27 -6.51 3.59
CA VAL A 106 -14.17 -7.39 2.82
C VAL A 106 -13.39 -8.36 1.93
N SER A 107 -14.03 -9.50 1.59
CA SER A 107 -13.50 -10.44 0.58
C SER A 107 -13.48 -9.80 -0.81
N ASP A 108 -12.42 -10.09 -1.59
CA ASP A 108 -12.31 -9.69 -3.00
C ASP A 108 -11.93 -10.88 -3.90
N LEU A 109 -10.64 -11.26 -3.99
CA LEU A 109 -10.23 -12.49 -4.67
C LEU A 109 -10.78 -13.74 -3.98
N LEU A 110 -10.90 -13.70 -2.65
CA LEU A 110 -11.60 -14.73 -1.90
C LEU A 110 -13.10 -14.67 -2.15
N LEU A 111 -13.76 -15.82 -2.13
CA LEU A 111 -15.21 -15.91 -2.04
C LEU A 111 -15.68 -15.52 -0.63
N ALA A 112 -14.98 -16.05 0.38
CA ALA A 112 -15.26 -15.80 1.80
C ALA A 112 -14.01 -16.13 2.64
N PHE A 113 -14.05 -15.76 3.92
CA PHE A 113 -13.11 -16.22 4.93
C PHE A 113 -13.82 -16.42 6.27
N ASP A 114 -13.35 -17.38 7.05
CA ASP A 114 -13.79 -17.62 8.42
C ASP A 114 -12.63 -17.35 9.37
N VAL A 115 -12.93 -16.75 10.52
CA VAL A 115 -11.96 -16.43 11.58
C VAL A 115 -12.45 -17.01 12.89
N GLU A 116 -11.58 -17.79 13.55
CA GLU A 116 -11.86 -18.35 14.88
C GLU A 116 -10.75 -17.90 15.84
N GLU A 117 -11.13 -17.23 16.95
CA GLU A 117 -10.21 -16.75 18.01
C GLU A 117 -9.03 -15.92 17.47
N ASP A 118 -9.20 -15.21 16.35
CA ASP A 118 -8.15 -14.47 15.62
C ASP A 118 -6.83 -15.26 15.38
N ARG A 119 -6.86 -16.58 15.48
CA ARG A 119 -5.71 -17.47 15.27
C ARG A 119 -5.92 -18.59 14.25
N ILE A 120 -7.18 -18.89 13.87
CA ILE A 120 -7.52 -19.86 12.84
C ILE A 120 -8.25 -19.13 11.74
N PHE A 121 -7.65 -19.10 10.55
CA PHE A 121 -8.21 -18.43 9.37
C PHE A 121 -8.42 -19.46 8.28
N THR A 122 -9.67 -19.66 7.86
CA THR A 122 -10.02 -20.51 6.73
C THR A 122 -10.38 -19.62 5.55
N LEU A 123 -9.61 -19.71 4.47
CA LEU A 123 -9.78 -18.91 3.25
C LEU A 123 -10.45 -19.75 2.18
N HIS A 124 -11.54 -19.24 1.61
CA HIS A 124 -12.31 -19.88 0.56
C HIS A 124 -12.09 -19.15 -0.77
N LEU A 125 -11.46 -19.82 -1.73
CA LEU A 125 -11.24 -19.30 -3.08
C LEU A 125 -12.53 -19.38 -3.91
N ARG A 126 -12.63 -18.56 -4.95
CA ARG A 126 -13.72 -18.64 -5.94
C ARG A 126 -13.46 -19.84 -6.85
N PRO A 127 -14.36 -20.85 -6.91
CA PRO A 127 -14.19 -21.97 -7.81
C PRO A 127 -14.04 -21.52 -9.27
N GLY A 128 -13.12 -22.14 -10.00
CA GLY A 128 -12.87 -21.83 -11.41
C GLY A 128 -12.17 -20.49 -11.67
N HIS A 129 -11.65 -19.80 -10.64
CA HIS A 129 -10.85 -18.58 -10.78
C HIS A 129 -9.54 -18.89 -11.55
N LYS A 130 -9.07 -17.92 -12.33
CA LYS A 130 -7.91 -18.09 -13.21
C LYS A 130 -6.94 -16.92 -13.11
N TRP A 131 -5.67 -17.23 -13.31
CA TRP A 131 -4.63 -16.26 -13.59
C TRP A 131 -4.84 -15.57 -14.95
N SER A 132 -4.14 -14.48 -15.21
CA SER A 132 -4.25 -13.69 -16.44
C SER A 132 -3.87 -14.44 -17.72
N ASP A 133 -3.18 -15.56 -17.61
CA ASP A 133 -2.84 -16.48 -18.72
C ASP A 133 -3.83 -17.62 -18.89
N GLY A 134 -4.85 -17.68 -18.04
CA GLY A 134 -5.90 -18.69 -18.07
C GLY A 134 -5.63 -19.95 -17.25
N ALA A 135 -4.47 -20.08 -16.61
CA ALA A 135 -4.20 -21.18 -15.68
C ALA A 135 -5.10 -21.06 -14.42
N PRO A 136 -5.52 -22.18 -13.82
CA PRO A 136 -6.32 -22.16 -12.60
C PRO A 136 -5.60 -21.46 -11.43
N PHE A 137 -6.34 -20.67 -10.66
CA PHE A 137 -5.90 -20.14 -9.36
C PHE A 137 -6.50 -21.00 -8.26
N THR A 138 -5.66 -21.74 -7.54
CA THR A 138 -6.07 -22.76 -6.57
C THR A 138 -5.21 -22.70 -5.31
N THR A 139 -5.51 -23.54 -4.33
CA THR A 139 -4.74 -23.69 -3.10
C THR A 139 -3.30 -24.18 -3.33
N GLU A 140 -3.01 -24.78 -4.50
CA GLU A 140 -1.63 -25.11 -4.89
C GLU A 140 -0.73 -23.88 -5.00
N ASP A 141 -1.26 -22.72 -5.42
CA ASP A 141 -0.53 -21.46 -5.50
C ASP A 141 -0.11 -20.94 -4.10
N PHE A 142 -0.91 -21.24 -3.08
CA PHE A 142 -0.64 -20.94 -1.67
C PHE A 142 0.35 -21.93 -1.06
N ARG A 143 0.13 -23.25 -1.30
CA ARG A 143 1.05 -24.31 -0.85
C ARG A 143 2.45 -24.05 -1.41
N TYR A 144 2.57 -23.82 -2.72
CA TYR A 144 3.83 -23.54 -3.38
C TYR A 144 4.53 -22.33 -2.76
N TRP A 145 3.78 -21.25 -2.50
CA TRP A 145 4.37 -20.09 -1.84
C TRP A 145 4.88 -20.43 -0.43
N TRP A 146 4.09 -21.16 0.34
CA TRP A 146 4.42 -21.45 1.73
C TRP A 146 5.59 -22.43 1.86
N GLU A 147 5.47 -23.57 1.21
CA GLU A 147 6.43 -24.67 1.33
C GLU A 147 7.70 -24.45 0.50
N ASP A 148 7.54 -24.05 -0.76
CA ASP A 148 8.61 -24.02 -1.73
C ASP A 148 9.31 -22.65 -1.85
N VAL A 149 8.67 -21.57 -1.38
CA VAL A 149 9.23 -20.21 -1.45
C VAL A 149 9.51 -19.63 -0.07
N ALA A 150 8.50 -19.44 0.78
CA ALA A 150 8.64 -18.74 2.05
C ALA A 150 9.42 -19.55 3.10
N SER A 151 9.26 -20.88 3.10
CA SER A 151 9.97 -21.81 3.98
C SER A 151 11.27 -22.38 3.37
N ASN A 152 11.61 -22.03 2.14
CA ASN A 152 12.82 -22.47 1.47
C ASN A 152 14.03 -21.62 1.89
N GLU A 153 15.02 -22.20 2.55
CA GLU A 153 16.21 -21.51 3.07
C GLU A 153 17.04 -20.81 1.97
N THR A 154 16.98 -21.29 0.72
CA THR A 154 17.72 -20.71 -0.41
C THR A 154 16.99 -19.52 -1.01
N LEU A 155 15.66 -19.59 -1.14
CA LEU A 155 14.81 -18.52 -1.67
C LEU A 155 14.52 -17.44 -0.61
N SER A 156 14.34 -17.83 0.63
CA SER A 156 14.00 -17.00 1.78
C SER A 156 14.96 -17.27 2.96
N PRO A 157 16.23 -16.81 2.87
CA PRO A 157 17.24 -17.08 3.92
C PRO A 157 16.88 -16.50 5.30
N SER A 158 15.98 -15.52 5.35
CA SER A 158 15.48 -14.91 6.60
C SER A 158 14.20 -15.58 7.12
N GLY A 159 13.75 -16.67 6.48
CA GLY A 159 12.48 -17.32 6.77
C GLY A 159 11.26 -16.58 6.20
N PRO A 160 10.06 -16.99 6.62
CA PRO A 160 8.80 -16.36 6.23
C PRO A 160 8.72 -14.87 6.64
N PRO A 161 7.86 -14.07 5.99
CA PRO A 161 7.63 -12.68 6.40
C PRO A 161 7.27 -12.55 7.87
N ALA A 162 7.76 -11.51 8.54
CA ALA A 162 7.51 -11.28 9.97
C ALA A 162 6.01 -11.19 10.32
N ASP A 163 5.20 -10.65 9.41
CA ASP A 163 3.72 -10.61 9.55
C ASP A 163 3.07 -12.01 9.63
N MET A 164 3.79 -13.06 9.18
CA MET A 164 3.35 -14.47 9.29
C MET A 164 3.77 -15.14 10.60
N LEU A 165 4.58 -14.47 11.42
CA LEU A 165 5.12 -15.05 12.66
C LEU A 165 4.41 -14.46 13.88
N VAL A 166 3.96 -15.31 14.78
CA VAL A 166 3.47 -14.91 16.09
C VAL A 166 4.44 -15.44 17.14
N GLU A 167 5.02 -14.57 17.96
CA GLU A 167 6.09 -14.91 18.91
C GLU A 167 7.31 -15.61 18.28
N GLY A 168 7.53 -15.37 16.97
CA GLY A 168 8.59 -16.00 16.19
C GLY A 168 8.22 -17.34 15.55
N GLU A 169 7.03 -17.87 15.84
CA GLU A 169 6.55 -19.15 15.34
C GLU A 169 5.63 -18.97 14.12
N PRO A 170 5.79 -19.79 13.07
CA PRO A 170 4.95 -19.76 11.88
C PRO A 170 3.60 -20.45 12.11
N PRO A 171 2.60 -20.26 11.23
CA PRO A 171 1.34 -21.01 11.27
C PRO A 171 1.53 -22.46 10.82
N LEU A 172 0.64 -23.34 11.29
CA LEU A 172 0.33 -24.57 10.58
C LEU A 172 -0.54 -24.21 9.37
N VAL A 173 -0.11 -24.60 8.16
CA VAL A 173 -0.83 -24.38 6.90
C VAL A 173 -1.38 -25.71 6.40
N GLU A 174 -2.69 -25.78 6.19
CA GLU A 174 -3.40 -26.99 5.76
C GLU A 174 -4.19 -26.73 4.48
N VAL A 175 -3.85 -27.42 3.41
CA VAL A 175 -4.67 -27.47 2.20
C VAL A 175 -5.82 -28.45 2.45
N ILE A 176 -7.05 -27.94 2.54
CA ILE A 176 -8.25 -28.77 2.78
C ILE A 176 -8.75 -29.35 1.47
N ASP A 177 -8.85 -28.53 0.42
CA ASP A 177 -9.19 -28.93 -0.95
C ASP A 177 -8.64 -27.90 -1.97
N GLU A 178 -9.01 -28.00 -3.24
CA GLU A 178 -8.51 -27.11 -4.32
C GLU A 178 -8.93 -25.64 -4.13
N THR A 179 -9.91 -25.35 -3.28
CA THR A 179 -10.47 -24.01 -3.06
C THR A 179 -10.46 -23.57 -1.61
N THR A 180 -10.01 -24.40 -0.66
CA THR A 180 -10.04 -24.13 0.77
C THR A 180 -8.68 -24.37 1.41
N ILE A 181 -8.12 -23.35 2.04
CA ILE A 181 -6.85 -23.41 2.78
C ILE A 181 -7.02 -22.81 4.18
N ARG A 182 -6.34 -23.39 5.16
CA ARG A 182 -6.40 -22.98 6.56
C ARG A 182 -5.02 -22.61 7.09
N TYR A 183 -4.98 -21.51 7.84
CA TYR A 183 -3.81 -21.07 8.59
C TYR A 183 -4.15 -21.10 10.08
N THR A 184 -3.34 -21.77 10.90
CA THR A 184 -3.56 -21.91 12.34
C THR A 184 -2.30 -21.52 13.11
N TRP A 185 -2.37 -20.48 13.93
CA TRP A 185 -1.32 -20.09 14.86
C TRP A 185 -1.59 -20.62 16.27
N ALA A 186 -0.54 -20.70 17.09
CA ALA A 186 -0.64 -21.07 18.50
C ALA A 186 -1.29 -19.98 19.37
N ALA A 187 -1.16 -18.70 18.93
CA ALA A 187 -1.73 -17.51 19.57
C ALA A 187 -2.38 -16.62 18.51
N PRO A 188 -3.20 -15.61 18.87
CA PRO A 188 -3.86 -14.72 17.92
C PRO A 188 -2.89 -14.02 16.96
N ASN A 189 -3.31 -13.85 15.70
CA ASN A 189 -2.65 -13.01 14.67
C ASN A 189 -3.66 -12.02 14.08
N PRO A 190 -4.09 -10.99 14.81
CA PRO A 190 -5.10 -10.04 14.36
C PRO A 190 -4.66 -9.23 13.12
N SER A 191 -3.36 -9.24 12.78
CA SER A 191 -2.83 -8.57 11.59
C SER A 191 -2.95 -9.37 10.31
N PHE A 192 -3.34 -10.65 10.36
CA PHE A 192 -3.24 -11.54 9.20
C PHE A 192 -4.04 -11.07 7.99
N LEU A 193 -5.28 -10.64 8.21
CA LEU A 193 -6.10 -10.11 7.11
C LEU A 193 -5.65 -8.71 6.69
N ASP A 194 -5.32 -7.83 7.66
CA ASP A 194 -4.84 -6.47 7.37
C ASP A 194 -3.61 -6.46 6.46
N MET A 195 -2.63 -7.35 6.71
CA MET A 195 -1.39 -7.39 5.91
C MET A 195 -1.64 -7.69 4.42
N MET A 196 -2.75 -8.36 4.09
CA MET A 196 -3.14 -8.69 2.72
C MET A 196 -3.91 -7.55 2.03
N ALA A 197 -4.50 -6.63 2.81
CA ALA A 197 -5.31 -5.51 2.32
C ALA A 197 -4.50 -4.23 2.06
N ARG A 198 -3.28 -4.12 2.57
CA ARG A 198 -2.43 -2.93 2.47
C ARG A 198 -2.11 -2.55 1.02
N ALA A 199 -1.68 -1.31 0.80
CA ALA A 199 -1.19 -0.82 -0.49
C ALA A 199 -0.05 -1.71 -1.05
N ARG A 200 0.85 -2.15 -0.16
CA ARG A 200 1.84 -3.18 -0.46
C ARG A 200 1.54 -4.44 0.35
N PRO A 201 0.70 -5.33 -0.18
CA PRO A 201 0.26 -6.51 0.55
C PRO A 201 1.37 -7.55 0.69
N VAL A 202 1.26 -8.42 1.68
CA VAL A 202 1.96 -9.70 1.68
C VAL A 202 1.17 -10.65 0.78
N PHE A 203 1.74 -10.98 -0.37
CA PHE A 203 1.15 -11.98 -1.27
C PHE A 203 1.49 -13.38 -0.74
N ILE A 204 0.51 -14.06 -0.16
CA ILE A 204 0.65 -15.42 0.40
C ILE A 204 0.38 -16.52 -0.64
N TYR A 205 0.52 -16.21 -1.92
CA TYR A 205 0.32 -17.10 -3.06
C TYR A 205 1.23 -16.70 -4.20
N ARG A 206 1.51 -17.65 -5.10
CA ARG A 206 2.32 -17.43 -6.31
C ARG A 206 1.77 -18.27 -7.47
N PRO A 207 1.90 -17.81 -8.72
CA PRO A 207 1.54 -18.64 -9.88
C PRO A 207 2.50 -19.84 -10.01
N ALA A 208 2.18 -20.92 -9.29
CA ALA A 208 3.00 -22.13 -9.19
C ALA A 208 3.36 -22.68 -10.57
N HIS A 209 2.38 -22.80 -11.47
CA HIS A 209 2.56 -23.28 -12.84
C HIS A 209 3.62 -22.49 -13.64
N TYR A 210 3.79 -21.19 -13.35
CA TYR A 210 4.79 -20.35 -13.99
C TYR A 210 6.15 -20.42 -13.28
N LEU A 211 6.19 -20.39 -11.95
CA LEU A 211 7.44 -20.27 -11.20
C LEU A 211 8.17 -21.60 -11.00
N GLN A 212 7.47 -22.72 -10.97
CA GLN A 212 8.06 -24.05 -10.84
C GLN A 212 9.11 -24.36 -11.91
N GLN A 213 8.99 -23.80 -13.12
CA GLN A 213 10.01 -23.95 -14.16
C GLN A 213 11.39 -23.38 -13.82
N PHE A 214 11.44 -22.43 -12.87
CA PHE A 214 12.66 -21.76 -12.39
C PHE A 214 13.13 -22.30 -11.02
N HIS A 215 12.39 -23.23 -10.42
CA HIS A 215 12.73 -23.83 -9.13
C HIS A 215 13.53 -25.12 -9.34
N GLU A 216 14.59 -25.32 -8.53
CA GLU A 216 15.51 -26.47 -8.73
C GLU A 216 14.84 -27.83 -8.57
N ASP A 217 13.81 -27.95 -7.71
CA ASP A 217 13.12 -29.22 -7.45
C ASP A 217 12.11 -29.60 -8.54
N TYR A 218 11.64 -28.64 -9.34
CA TYR A 218 10.59 -28.82 -10.34
C TYR A 218 11.11 -28.65 -11.77
N GLY A 219 11.98 -27.67 -11.98
CA GLY A 219 12.44 -27.29 -13.31
C GLY A 219 13.59 -28.16 -13.82
N ASN A 220 13.77 -28.16 -15.14
CA ASN A 220 14.90 -28.85 -15.74
C ASN A 220 16.20 -28.07 -15.48
N SER A 221 17.20 -28.71 -14.83
CA SER A 221 18.45 -28.07 -14.40
C SER A 221 19.25 -27.41 -15.54
N ARG A 222 19.21 -27.97 -16.76
CA ARG A 222 19.90 -27.40 -17.95
C ARG A 222 19.17 -26.14 -18.43
N THR A 223 17.84 -26.14 -18.42
CA THR A 223 17.03 -24.98 -18.80
C THR A 223 17.18 -23.87 -17.77
N ILE A 224 17.20 -24.21 -16.48
CA ILE A 224 17.43 -23.24 -15.39
C ILE A 224 18.82 -22.62 -15.54
N ALA A 225 19.85 -23.41 -15.75
CA ALA A 225 21.22 -22.89 -15.93
C ALA A 225 21.33 -21.93 -17.11
N ALA A 226 20.70 -22.24 -18.25
CA ALA A 226 20.66 -21.34 -19.40
C ALA A 226 19.91 -20.03 -19.09
N ALA A 227 18.79 -20.11 -18.38
CA ALA A 227 18.03 -18.93 -17.98
C ALA A 227 18.77 -18.05 -16.93
N VAL A 228 19.56 -18.65 -16.05
CA VAL A 228 20.44 -17.95 -15.09
C VAL A 228 21.50 -17.15 -15.84
N GLU A 229 22.13 -17.77 -16.86
CA GLU A 229 23.13 -17.11 -17.73
C GLU A 229 22.51 -15.96 -18.53
N GLU A 230 21.38 -16.22 -19.20
CA GLU A 230 20.63 -15.19 -19.97
C GLU A 230 20.20 -14.01 -19.09
N ALA A 231 19.69 -14.29 -17.90
CA ALA A 231 19.25 -13.26 -16.95
C ALA A 231 20.43 -12.53 -16.27
N ASN A 232 21.67 -13.01 -16.45
CA ASN A 232 22.88 -12.49 -15.80
C ASN A 232 22.72 -12.37 -14.27
N VAL A 233 22.29 -13.44 -13.64
CA VAL A 233 22.15 -13.58 -12.18
C VAL A 233 23.06 -14.68 -11.64
N SER A 234 23.26 -14.71 -10.31
CA SER A 234 24.27 -15.58 -9.68
C SER A 234 23.82 -17.03 -9.45
N SER A 235 22.50 -17.28 -9.40
CA SER A 235 21.94 -18.59 -9.04
C SER A 235 20.51 -18.76 -9.53
N TRP A 236 19.99 -20.00 -9.44
CA TRP A 236 18.60 -20.28 -9.70
C TRP A 236 17.68 -19.52 -8.75
N ALA A 237 18.04 -19.40 -7.46
CA ALA A 237 17.26 -18.65 -6.49
C ALA A 237 17.20 -17.14 -6.82
N ALA A 238 18.32 -16.56 -7.27
CA ALA A 238 18.35 -15.18 -7.75
C ALA A 238 17.47 -15.01 -9.02
N LEU A 239 17.44 -16.02 -9.91
CA LEU A 239 16.56 -16.03 -11.07
C LEU A 239 15.10 -16.12 -10.65
N HIS A 240 14.76 -17.07 -9.79
CA HIS A 240 13.39 -17.26 -9.28
C HIS A 240 12.88 -15.98 -8.63
N ASN A 241 13.62 -15.42 -7.67
CA ASN A 241 13.27 -14.17 -6.98
C ASN A 241 13.14 -12.97 -7.92
N ARG A 242 13.92 -12.92 -9.00
CA ARG A 242 13.79 -11.90 -10.03
C ARG A 242 12.50 -12.09 -10.86
N ARG A 243 12.08 -13.33 -11.10
CA ARG A 243 10.86 -13.66 -11.84
C ARG A 243 9.58 -13.55 -11.01
N ASP A 244 9.70 -13.68 -9.68
CA ASP A 244 8.62 -13.74 -8.68
C ASP A 244 8.23 -12.38 -8.09
N ASN A 245 8.32 -11.27 -8.74
CA ASN A 245 7.95 -10.02 -8.07
C ASN A 245 6.58 -9.49 -8.51
N MET A 246 5.50 -10.03 -7.93
CA MET A 246 4.12 -9.64 -8.23
C MET A 246 3.83 -8.15 -7.97
N TYR A 247 4.49 -7.56 -6.95
CA TYR A 247 4.30 -6.15 -6.62
C TYR A 247 4.92 -5.21 -7.67
N ARG A 248 6.07 -5.57 -8.27
CA ARG A 248 6.78 -4.70 -9.21
C ARG A 248 6.11 -4.54 -10.55
N MET A 249 5.39 -5.56 -11.01
CA MET A 249 4.76 -5.58 -12.33
C MET A 249 5.76 -5.38 -13.51
N ASP A 250 7.06 -5.63 -13.28
CA ASP A 250 8.16 -5.40 -14.25
C ASP A 250 8.52 -6.65 -15.08
N ASN A 251 7.86 -7.78 -14.82
CA ASN A 251 7.96 -9.02 -15.59
C ASN A 251 6.65 -9.28 -16.35
N PRO A 252 6.54 -8.93 -17.63
CA PRO A 252 5.31 -9.15 -18.42
C PRO A 252 4.88 -10.62 -18.57
N ALA A 253 5.81 -11.56 -18.35
CA ALA A 253 5.52 -12.98 -18.43
C ALA A 253 4.95 -13.55 -17.11
N LEU A 254 5.04 -12.84 -15.99
CA LEU A 254 4.50 -13.26 -14.71
C LEU A 254 2.98 -13.08 -14.71
N PRO A 255 2.20 -14.17 -14.58
CA PRO A 255 0.75 -14.07 -14.48
C PRO A 255 0.31 -13.22 -13.28
N THR A 256 -0.81 -12.52 -13.42
CA THR A 256 -1.35 -11.63 -12.38
C THR A 256 -2.84 -11.83 -12.21
N LEU A 257 -3.37 -11.46 -11.04
CA LEU A 257 -4.81 -11.37 -10.76
C LEU A 257 -5.31 -9.91 -10.81
N GLN A 258 -4.42 -8.95 -11.14
CA GLN A 258 -4.77 -7.53 -11.24
C GLN A 258 -5.65 -7.24 -12.47
N PRO A 259 -6.45 -6.16 -12.48
CA PRO A 259 -7.34 -5.82 -13.59
C PRO A 259 -6.60 -5.50 -14.90
N TRP A 260 -5.34 -5.07 -14.81
CA TRP A 260 -4.47 -4.84 -15.97
C TRP A 260 -3.13 -5.52 -15.80
N LEU A 261 -2.58 -6.04 -16.88
CA LEU A 261 -1.29 -6.71 -16.95
C LEU A 261 -0.30 -5.91 -17.81
N ASN A 262 0.94 -5.85 -17.37
CA ASN A 262 2.01 -5.19 -18.12
C ASN A 262 2.32 -5.95 -19.42
N THR A 263 2.31 -5.26 -20.55
CA THR A 263 2.69 -5.81 -21.86
C THR A 263 4.01 -5.25 -22.38
N THR A 264 4.66 -4.37 -21.60
CA THR A 264 5.90 -3.69 -22.01
C THR A 264 7.11 -4.21 -21.20
N THR A 265 8.07 -4.74 -21.88
CA THR A 265 9.34 -5.19 -21.25
C THR A 265 10.23 -4.00 -20.91
N PRO A 266 10.71 -3.85 -19.66
CA PRO A 266 11.73 -2.85 -19.31
C PRO A 266 13.07 -3.15 -20.00
N PRO A 267 13.89 -2.10 -20.30
CA PRO A 267 13.66 -0.68 -20.00
C PRO A 267 12.78 0.01 -21.07
N ALA A 268 11.88 0.87 -20.60
CA ALA A 268 11.01 1.68 -21.48
C ALA A 268 10.68 3.02 -20.81
N ASN A 269 10.29 4.00 -21.64
CA ASN A 269 9.80 5.32 -21.19
C ASN A 269 8.26 5.40 -21.19
N ARG A 270 7.59 4.43 -21.79
CA ARG A 270 6.14 4.25 -21.77
C ARG A 270 5.84 2.77 -21.53
N PHE A 271 4.96 2.51 -20.59
CA PHE A 271 4.48 1.17 -20.25
C PHE A 271 2.99 1.08 -20.54
N VAL A 272 2.60 0.01 -21.22
CA VAL A 272 1.20 -0.28 -21.55
C VAL A 272 0.75 -1.44 -20.69
N PHE A 273 -0.34 -1.23 -19.97
CA PHE A 273 -1.02 -2.24 -19.20
C PHE A 273 -2.35 -2.54 -19.86
N SER A 274 -2.49 -3.72 -20.43
CA SER A 274 -3.70 -4.15 -21.11
C SER A 274 -4.67 -4.81 -20.13
N ARG A 275 -5.97 -4.74 -20.43
CA ARG A 275 -7.00 -5.36 -19.61
C ARG A 275 -6.72 -6.86 -19.42
N ASN A 276 -6.93 -7.36 -18.20
CA ASN A 276 -6.85 -8.79 -17.89
C ASN A 276 -8.14 -9.48 -18.36
N PRO A 277 -8.07 -10.42 -19.33
CA PRO A 277 -9.26 -11.10 -19.85
C PRO A 277 -9.89 -12.08 -18.85
N PHE A 278 -9.18 -12.45 -17.78
CA PHE A 278 -9.63 -13.39 -16.74
C PHE A 278 -9.96 -12.69 -15.41
N PHE A 279 -10.11 -11.35 -15.40
CA PHE A 279 -10.42 -10.64 -14.19
C PHE A 279 -11.78 -11.02 -13.60
N HIS A 280 -11.85 -11.20 -12.29
CA HIS A 280 -12.94 -11.90 -11.61
C HIS A 280 -14.18 -11.04 -11.29
N ARG A 281 -14.10 -9.72 -11.47
CA ARG A 281 -15.20 -8.80 -11.15
C ARG A 281 -16.12 -8.56 -12.35
N VAL A 282 -17.43 -8.44 -12.06
CA VAL A 282 -18.46 -8.05 -13.03
C VAL A 282 -19.35 -6.96 -12.45
N ASP A 283 -19.90 -6.10 -13.30
CA ASP A 283 -20.93 -5.16 -12.89
C ASP A 283 -22.31 -5.81 -12.76
N VAL A 284 -23.28 -5.07 -12.24
CA VAL A 284 -24.68 -5.51 -12.06
C VAL A 284 -25.38 -5.87 -13.39
N ASN A 285 -24.84 -5.45 -14.53
CA ASN A 285 -25.36 -5.76 -15.89
C ASN A 285 -24.62 -6.95 -16.53
N GLY A 286 -23.71 -7.61 -15.82
CA GLY A 286 -22.91 -8.73 -16.31
C GLY A 286 -21.72 -8.33 -17.19
N ARG A 287 -21.28 -7.06 -17.17
CA ARG A 287 -20.05 -6.64 -17.87
C ARG A 287 -18.82 -7.02 -17.03
N GLN A 288 -17.91 -7.78 -17.63
CA GLN A 288 -16.62 -8.09 -16.98
C GLN A 288 -15.76 -6.80 -16.88
N LEU A 289 -15.31 -6.48 -15.68
CA LEU A 289 -14.38 -5.36 -15.45
C LEU A 289 -12.92 -5.74 -15.87
N PRO A 290 -12.04 -4.76 -16.03
CA PRO A 290 -12.26 -3.30 -16.00
C PRO A 290 -13.03 -2.80 -17.21
N TYR A 291 -13.66 -1.62 -17.15
CA TYR A 291 -14.26 -1.00 -18.34
C TYR A 291 -13.19 -0.47 -19.29
N ILE A 292 -12.11 0.10 -18.76
CA ILE A 292 -10.99 0.68 -19.51
C ILE A 292 -10.13 -0.43 -20.12
N ASN A 293 -9.83 -0.29 -21.42
CA ASN A 293 -9.09 -1.32 -22.17
C ASN A 293 -7.60 -1.34 -21.83
N ALA A 294 -6.99 -0.20 -21.55
CA ALA A 294 -5.58 -0.11 -21.24
C ALA A 294 -5.25 1.07 -20.32
N VAL A 295 -4.14 0.97 -19.60
CA VAL A 295 -3.53 2.06 -18.83
C VAL A 295 -2.13 2.32 -19.38
N ASN A 296 -1.86 3.57 -19.76
CA ASN A 296 -0.60 4.02 -20.30
C ASN A 296 0.15 4.85 -19.24
N LEU A 297 1.29 4.34 -18.76
CA LEU A 297 2.18 5.05 -17.85
C LEU A 297 3.34 5.60 -18.64
N THR A 298 3.48 6.94 -18.66
CA THR A 298 4.62 7.62 -19.30
C THR A 298 5.59 8.10 -18.24
N VAL A 299 6.89 7.81 -18.43
CA VAL A 299 7.94 8.29 -17.53
C VAL A 299 8.26 9.74 -17.88
N ALA A 300 8.09 10.64 -16.91
CA ALA A 300 8.39 12.06 -17.03
C ALA A 300 9.26 12.52 -15.85
N GLU A 301 10.08 13.56 -16.04
CA GLU A 301 10.75 14.18 -14.89
C GLU A 301 9.73 14.73 -13.91
N GLY A 302 9.89 14.47 -12.60
CA GLY A 302 8.90 14.83 -11.57
C GLY A 302 8.48 16.30 -11.62
N ARG A 303 9.42 17.22 -11.86
CA ARG A 303 9.14 18.67 -11.99
C ARG A 303 8.27 19.04 -13.20
N LEU A 304 8.14 18.16 -14.20
CA LEU A 304 7.33 18.40 -15.40
C LEU A 304 5.89 17.86 -15.23
N VAL A 305 5.64 17.00 -14.26
CA VAL A 305 4.34 16.37 -14.05
C VAL A 305 3.22 17.41 -13.90
N PRO A 306 3.34 18.48 -13.08
CA PRO A 306 2.30 19.49 -12.98
C PRO A 306 2.01 20.20 -14.32
N ALA A 307 3.06 20.56 -15.07
CA ALA A 307 2.91 21.24 -16.36
C ALA A 307 2.25 20.34 -17.42
N MET A 308 2.63 19.05 -17.48
CA MET A 308 2.06 18.08 -18.42
C MET A 308 0.59 17.79 -18.05
N SER A 309 0.27 17.66 -16.75
CA SER A 309 -1.11 17.52 -16.29
C SER A 309 -1.95 18.73 -16.63
N ASN A 310 -1.42 19.95 -16.42
CA ASN A 310 -2.08 21.20 -16.81
C ASN A 310 -2.30 21.33 -18.33
N ALA A 311 -1.48 20.66 -19.13
CA ALA A 311 -1.64 20.59 -20.60
C ALA A 311 -2.66 19.54 -21.06
N GLY A 312 -3.25 18.74 -20.15
CA GLY A 312 -4.21 17.67 -20.49
C GLY A 312 -3.56 16.40 -21.02
N GLU A 313 -2.30 16.15 -20.69
CA GLU A 313 -1.60 14.92 -21.11
C GLU A 313 -1.94 13.72 -20.23
N THR A 314 -2.72 13.91 -19.16
CA THR A 314 -3.17 12.86 -18.23
C THR A 314 -4.70 12.82 -18.16
N ASP A 315 -5.25 11.64 -17.86
CA ASP A 315 -6.69 11.45 -17.63
C ASP A 315 -6.98 11.28 -16.12
N LEU A 316 -6.04 10.71 -15.38
CA LEU A 316 -6.07 10.61 -13.92
C LEU A 316 -4.64 10.81 -13.40
N GLN A 317 -4.44 11.86 -12.60
CA GLN A 317 -3.11 12.16 -12.04
C GLN A 317 -3.24 12.74 -10.63
N SER A 318 -2.41 12.21 -9.72
CA SER A 318 -2.19 12.80 -8.41
C SER A 318 -0.71 12.70 -8.02
N ARG A 319 -0.10 11.54 -8.27
CA ARG A 319 1.30 11.33 -7.93
C ARG A 319 2.22 12.30 -8.67
N GLY A 320 3.11 12.97 -7.91
CA GLY A 320 3.99 14.02 -8.45
C GLY A 320 3.33 15.38 -8.58
N LEU A 321 2.11 15.53 -8.03
CA LEU A 321 1.44 16.81 -7.80
C LEU A 321 1.49 17.15 -6.30
N ASN A 322 1.67 18.40 -5.97
CA ASN A 322 1.64 18.93 -4.61
C ASN A 322 0.54 19.98 -4.48
N PHE A 323 0.17 20.33 -3.26
CA PHE A 323 -0.84 21.37 -3.00
C PHE A 323 -0.51 22.71 -3.69
N SER A 324 0.77 23.09 -3.74
CA SER A 324 1.24 24.30 -4.43
C SER A 324 0.89 24.36 -5.92
N ASP A 325 0.69 23.20 -6.57
CA ASP A 325 0.33 23.12 -7.99
C ASP A 325 -1.16 23.40 -8.24
N ALA A 326 -2.00 23.35 -7.19
CA ALA A 326 -3.47 23.41 -7.31
C ALA A 326 -3.97 24.65 -8.06
N THR A 327 -3.37 25.82 -7.83
CA THR A 327 -3.78 27.07 -8.51
C THR A 327 -3.52 27.00 -10.03
N VAL A 328 -2.34 26.49 -10.41
CA VAL A 328 -1.96 26.36 -11.83
C VAL A 328 -2.85 25.31 -12.51
N LEU A 329 -3.11 24.18 -11.84
CA LEU A 329 -3.97 23.11 -12.35
C LEU A 329 -5.40 23.62 -12.57
N ARG A 330 -6.00 24.31 -11.58
CA ARG A 330 -7.33 24.91 -11.74
C ARG A 330 -7.41 25.93 -12.90
N GLY A 331 -6.34 26.69 -13.11
CA GLY A 331 -6.26 27.61 -14.24
C GLY A 331 -6.22 26.95 -15.63
N GLY A 332 -5.98 25.64 -15.70
CA GLY A 332 -5.92 24.86 -16.94
C GLY A 332 -7.18 24.10 -17.30
N GLU A 333 -8.13 23.95 -16.37
CA GLU A 333 -9.28 23.04 -16.47
C GLU A 333 -10.10 23.20 -17.74
N GLU A 334 -10.60 24.41 -18.01
CA GLU A 334 -11.43 24.68 -19.19
C GLU A 334 -10.67 24.44 -20.51
N ARG A 335 -9.40 24.87 -20.56
CA ARG A 335 -8.58 24.75 -21.78
C ARG A 335 -8.23 23.31 -22.12
N SER A 336 -7.96 22.49 -21.09
CA SER A 336 -7.41 21.16 -21.24
C SER A 336 -8.39 20.03 -20.94
N GLY A 337 -9.65 20.36 -20.57
CA GLY A 337 -10.77 19.43 -20.45
C GLY A 337 -10.63 18.44 -19.29
N TYR A 338 -10.24 18.94 -18.12
CA TYR A 338 -10.20 18.18 -16.88
C TYR A 338 -10.76 19.00 -15.70
N GLN A 339 -10.92 18.35 -14.56
CA GLN A 339 -11.23 18.97 -13.27
C GLN A 339 -10.11 18.62 -12.26
N THR A 340 -9.92 19.51 -11.27
CA THR A 340 -8.97 19.30 -10.17
C THR A 340 -9.74 19.13 -8.86
N PHE A 341 -9.87 17.90 -8.40
CA PHE A 341 -10.38 17.61 -7.06
C PHE A 341 -9.26 17.83 -6.04
N LEU A 342 -9.65 18.12 -4.82
CA LEU A 342 -8.73 18.33 -3.70
C LEU A 342 -9.12 17.36 -2.57
N TRP A 343 -8.38 16.27 -2.46
CA TRP A 343 -8.60 15.27 -1.41
C TRP A 343 -7.65 15.50 -0.24
N PRO A 344 -8.11 15.38 1.02
CA PRO A 344 -7.19 15.39 2.16
C PRO A 344 -6.18 14.24 2.05
N ASP A 345 -4.91 14.52 2.36
CA ASP A 345 -3.88 13.51 2.54
C ASP A 345 -4.19 12.72 3.82
N GLY A 346 -4.20 11.40 3.75
CA GLY A 346 -4.55 10.50 4.85
C GLY A 346 -3.43 10.22 5.85
N LYS A 347 -2.27 10.90 5.77
CA LYS A 347 -1.19 10.73 6.76
C LYS A 347 -1.51 11.42 8.08
N SER A 348 -0.93 10.93 9.18
CA SER A 348 -1.10 11.54 10.50
C SER A 348 -0.52 12.98 10.59
N ALA A 349 0.51 13.29 9.82
CA ALA A 349 1.04 14.63 9.59
C ALA A 349 1.69 14.70 8.20
N HIS A 350 1.51 15.83 7.51
CA HIS A 350 2.13 16.07 6.21
C HIS A 350 3.65 16.28 6.38
N PHE A 351 4.04 17.13 7.35
CA PHE A 351 5.42 17.27 7.80
C PHE A 351 5.52 16.94 9.29
N ALA A 352 6.54 16.18 9.65
CA ALA A 352 6.87 15.86 11.03
C ALA A 352 8.38 15.84 11.25
N LEU A 353 8.81 16.25 12.44
CA LEU A 353 10.19 16.19 12.88
C LEU A 353 10.38 14.96 13.77
N TYR A 354 11.48 14.25 13.54
CA TYR A 354 11.83 12.99 14.21
C TYR A 354 13.12 13.17 15.02
N PRO A 355 13.05 13.57 16.31
CA PRO A 355 14.20 13.48 17.21
C PRO A 355 14.66 12.01 17.30
N ASN A 356 15.95 11.75 17.02
CA ASN A 356 16.49 10.38 17.09
C ASN A 356 16.83 10.02 18.55
N LEU A 357 15.99 9.19 19.18
CA LEU A 357 16.16 8.74 20.56
C LEU A 357 17.30 7.74 20.73
N ASN A 358 17.82 7.21 19.63
CA ASN A 358 18.96 6.28 19.57
C ASN A 358 20.23 6.93 19.00
N VAL A 359 20.30 8.27 18.96
CA VAL A 359 21.48 8.98 18.46
C VAL A 359 22.73 8.61 19.25
N ASP A 360 23.89 8.49 18.55
CA ASP A 360 25.15 8.04 19.17
C ASP A 360 25.75 9.05 20.13
N ASP A 361 25.56 10.37 19.87
CA ASP A 361 26.01 11.41 20.78
C ASP A 361 25.28 11.32 22.13
N PRO A 362 25.98 11.00 23.23
CA PRO A 362 25.35 10.73 24.52
C PRO A 362 24.69 11.96 25.14
N ILE A 363 25.14 13.18 24.78
CA ILE A 363 24.53 14.41 25.27
C ILE A 363 23.21 14.63 24.56
N TRP A 364 23.19 14.57 23.21
CA TRP A 364 21.99 14.68 22.44
C TRP A 364 20.98 13.57 22.71
N ARG A 365 21.44 12.33 22.92
CA ARG A 365 20.58 11.21 23.33
C ARG A 365 19.82 11.54 24.62
N ARG A 366 20.49 12.11 25.62
CA ARG A 366 19.86 12.53 26.88
C ARG A 366 18.87 13.68 26.65
N VAL A 367 19.23 14.66 25.82
CA VAL A 367 18.39 15.82 25.48
C VAL A 367 17.11 15.36 24.78
N PHE A 368 17.21 14.52 23.77
CA PHE A 368 16.02 14.05 23.04
C PHE A 368 15.16 13.04 23.81
N ARG A 369 15.71 12.34 24.80
CA ARG A 369 14.94 11.45 25.69
C ARG A 369 14.16 12.19 26.78
N ASP A 370 14.47 13.43 27.05
CA ASP A 370 13.68 14.28 27.95
C ASP A 370 12.44 14.81 27.23
N ALA A 371 11.25 14.38 27.67
CA ALA A 371 9.97 14.78 27.07
C ALA A 371 9.75 16.31 27.13
N ARG A 372 10.28 17.00 28.18
CA ARG A 372 10.17 18.45 28.29
C ARG A 372 10.83 19.16 27.12
N VAL A 373 11.98 18.62 26.64
CA VAL A 373 12.66 19.18 25.46
C VAL A 373 11.82 18.96 24.20
N ARG A 374 11.29 17.76 23.97
CA ARG A 374 10.47 17.49 22.79
C ARG A 374 9.18 18.33 22.78
N ARG A 375 8.52 18.47 23.94
CA ARG A 375 7.35 19.36 24.12
C ARG A 375 7.70 20.81 23.84
N ALA A 376 8.84 21.30 24.36
CA ALA A 376 9.30 22.64 24.09
C ALA A 376 9.60 22.90 22.62
N LEU A 377 10.25 21.94 21.93
CA LEU A 377 10.49 22.02 20.48
C LEU A 377 9.17 22.06 19.71
N SER A 378 8.16 21.31 20.14
CA SER A 378 6.82 21.31 19.53
C SER A 378 6.12 22.68 19.72
N MET A 379 6.10 23.20 20.95
CA MET A 379 5.45 24.47 21.27
C MET A 379 6.24 25.71 20.75
N GLY A 380 7.50 25.53 20.38
CA GLY A 380 8.31 26.52 19.70
C GLY A 380 8.03 26.67 18.22
N ILE A 381 7.06 25.93 17.64
CA ILE A 381 6.72 25.97 16.22
C ILE A 381 5.41 26.73 16.01
N ASP A 382 5.46 27.80 15.20
CA ASP A 382 4.26 28.52 14.76
C ASP A 382 3.56 27.78 13.61
N ARG A 383 2.73 26.79 13.97
CA ARG A 383 1.95 25.99 13.00
C ARG A 383 0.99 26.85 12.20
N HIS A 384 0.44 27.89 12.81
CA HIS A 384 -0.50 28.80 12.14
C HIS A 384 0.21 29.60 11.04
N GLY A 385 1.37 30.18 11.35
CA GLY A 385 2.19 30.89 10.36
C GLY A 385 2.62 29.99 9.20
N ILE A 386 3.00 28.74 9.50
CA ILE A 386 3.34 27.72 8.49
C ILE A 386 2.13 27.38 7.63
N ASN A 387 0.97 27.11 8.22
CA ASN A 387 -0.27 26.77 7.51
C ASN A 387 -0.71 27.90 6.58
N LEU A 388 -0.71 29.13 7.06
CA LEU A 388 -1.04 30.31 6.24
C LEU A 388 -0.06 30.48 5.07
N SER A 389 1.23 30.32 5.33
CA SER A 389 2.28 30.58 4.32
C SER A 389 2.34 29.50 3.23
N LEU A 390 2.21 28.23 3.58
CA LEU A 390 2.41 27.10 2.67
C LEU A 390 1.11 26.47 2.19
N PHE A 391 0.03 26.54 2.98
CA PHE A 391 -1.23 25.83 2.71
C PHE A 391 -2.46 26.74 2.71
N PHE A 392 -2.27 28.07 2.70
CA PHE A 392 -3.35 29.08 2.64
C PHE A 392 -4.38 28.94 3.78
N GLY A 393 -3.97 28.37 4.94
CA GLY A 393 -4.84 28.08 6.08
C GLY A 393 -5.77 26.89 5.88
N LEU A 394 -5.57 26.06 4.87
CA LEU A 394 -6.46 24.95 4.51
C LEU A 394 -6.05 23.61 5.12
N ALA A 395 -4.86 23.50 5.68
CA ALA A 395 -4.43 22.30 6.41
C ALA A 395 -4.93 22.35 7.87
N GLN A 396 -4.88 21.22 8.57
CA GLN A 396 -5.19 21.12 9.99
C GLN A 396 -3.90 21.25 10.82
N GLU A 397 -3.91 22.16 11.80
CA GLU A 397 -2.76 22.46 12.66
C GLU A 397 -2.81 21.60 13.92
N GLY A 398 -1.83 20.69 14.10
CA GLY A 398 -1.85 19.80 15.27
C GLY A 398 -0.61 18.93 15.40
N GLY A 399 -0.64 18.04 16.40
CA GLY A 399 0.39 17.04 16.66
C GLY A 399 0.36 15.88 15.64
N ASN A 400 1.35 14.98 15.77
CA ASN A 400 1.36 13.74 14.98
C ASN A 400 0.43 12.71 15.65
N THR A 401 -0.80 12.64 15.19
CA THR A 401 -1.83 11.70 15.65
C THR A 401 -2.82 11.39 14.52
N LEU A 402 -3.85 10.57 14.81
CA LEU A 402 -4.87 10.24 13.80
C LEU A 402 -5.75 11.46 13.47
N GLN A 403 -6.29 11.48 12.27
CA GLN A 403 -7.15 12.54 11.74
C GLN A 403 -8.62 12.34 12.15
N PRO A 404 -9.48 13.37 12.06
CA PRO A 404 -10.92 13.30 12.41
C PRO A 404 -11.72 12.22 11.68
N LEU A 405 -11.25 11.72 10.55
CA LEU A 405 -11.87 10.60 9.83
C LEU A 405 -11.67 9.25 10.53
N SER A 406 -10.71 9.13 11.43
CA SER A 406 -10.51 7.91 12.22
C SER A 406 -11.49 7.87 13.40
N PRO A 407 -12.12 6.72 13.70
CA PRO A 407 -12.94 6.56 14.91
C PRO A 407 -12.12 6.70 16.20
N LEU A 408 -10.80 6.51 16.11
CA LEU A 408 -9.86 6.65 17.23
C LEU A 408 -9.37 8.10 17.44
N TYR A 409 -9.80 9.06 16.60
CA TYR A 409 -9.40 10.46 16.75
C TYR A 409 -9.85 11.04 18.10
N ARG A 410 -8.96 11.77 18.74
CA ARG A 410 -9.25 12.56 19.94
C ARG A 410 -8.62 13.95 19.78
N GLU A 411 -9.44 14.99 19.79
CA GLU A 411 -8.99 16.39 19.69
C GLU A 411 -7.95 16.73 20.76
N THR A 412 -8.11 16.19 21.97
CA THR A 412 -7.15 16.38 23.07
C THR A 412 -5.74 15.90 22.72
N ASN A 413 -5.59 14.81 21.99
CA ASN A 413 -4.29 14.31 21.55
C ASN A 413 -3.72 15.13 20.39
N PHE A 414 -4.61 15.64 19.54
CA PHE A 414 -4.26 16.46 18.40
C PHE A 414 -3.70 17.83 18.82
N ASP A 415 -4.30 18.45 19.84
CA ASP A 415 -3.96 19.81 20.32
C ASP A 415 -2.82 19.81 21.35
N LEU A 416 -2.52 18.65 21.98
CA LEU A 416 -1.59 18.59 23.10
C LEU A 416 -0.17 18.99 22.67
N TYR A 417 0.36 20.06 23.28
CA TYR A 417 1.65 20.69 22.94
C TYR A 417 1.78 21.16 21.48
N ALA A 418 0.67 21.34 20.77
CA ALA A 418 0.65 21.80 19.39
C ALA A 418 0.52 23.34 19.27
N HIS A 419 0.04 24.02 20.30
CA HIS A 419 -0.08 25.47 20.32
C HIS A 419 1.29 26.18 20.39
N TYR A 420 1.41 27.30 19.70
CA TYR A 420 2.62 28.12 19.71
C TYR A 420 2.73 28.90 21.02
N SER A 421 3.77 28.66 21.81
CA SER A 421 4.05 29.31 23.09
C SER A 421 5.55 29.32 23.38
N PRO A 422 6.30 30.31 22.84
CA PRO A 422 7.73 30.44 23.10
C PRO A 422 8.06 30.59 24.59
N ASP A 423 7.21 31.27 25.38
CA ASP A 423 7.41 31.44 26.82
C ASP A 423 7.34 30.13 27.59
N GLU A 424 6.35 29.28 27.27
CA GLU A 424 6.23 27.97 27.89
C GLU A 424 7.33 27.02 27.42
N ALA A 425 7.68 27.07 26.13
CA ALA A 425 8.79 26.30 25.56
C ALA A 425 10.11 26.67 26.25
N ASN A 426 10.38 27.97 26.46
CA ASN A 426 11.55 28.42 27.19
C ASN A 426 11.58 27.90 28.64
N ARG A 427 10.45 27.95 29.37
CA ARG A 427 10.34 27.38 30.71
C ARG A 427 10.64 25.90 30.76
N LEU A 428 10.08 25.12 29.83
CA LEU A 428 10.32 23.66 29.74
C LEU A 428 11.80 23.33 29.47
N LEU A 429 12.48 24.12 28.63
CA LEU A 429 13.92 23.97 28.39
C LEU A 429 14.75 24.33 29.60
N ASP A 430 14.36 25.39 30.35
CA ASP A 430 15.01 25.77 31.61
C ASP A 430 14.84 24.67 32.67
N ASP A 431 13.64 24.12 32.83
CA ASP A 431 13.33 23.01 33.73
C ASP A 431 14.08 21.72 33.34
N ALA A 432 14.38 21.51 32.05
CA ALA A 432 15.22 20.42 31.55
C ALA A 432 16.73 20.64 31.82
N GLY A 433 17.10 21.80 32.36
CA GLY A 433 18.50 22.15 32.71
C GLY A 433 19.29 22.75 31.54
N LEU A 434 18.59 23.26 30.52
CA LEU A 434 19.18 23.94 29.35
C LEU A 434 19.03 25.48 29.46
N TYR A 435 19.17 26.03 30.65
CA TYR A 435 18.96 27.46 30.94
C TYR A 435 20.17 28.37 30.59
N GLU A 436 21.37 27.79 30.45
CA GLU A 436 22.55 28.56 30.07
C GLU A 436 22.49 29.02 28.62
N ARG A 437 22.90 30.26 28.33
CA ARG A 437 22.92 30.82 26.98
C ARG A 437 24.29 31.40 26.65
N GLY A 438 24.74 31.19 25.43
CA GLY A 438 25.93 31.86 24.88
C GLY A 438 25.71 33.32 24.55
N ALA A 439 26.76 34.00 24.13
CA ALA A 439 26.72 35.43 23.80
C ALA A 439 25.77 35.77 22.62
N ASN A 440 25.46 34.82 21.80
CA ASN A 440 24.51 34.90 20.65
C ASN A 440 23.06 34.59 21.06
N GLY A 441 22.76 34.40 22.37
CA GLY A 441 21.43 34.04 22.84
C GLY A 441 21.05 32.58 22.70
N MET A 442 21.87 31.76 22.04
CA MET A 442 21.62 30.30 21.88
C MET A 442 21.85 29.58 23.22
N ARG A 443 21.00 28.60 23.50
CA ARG A 443 21.15 27.71 24.66
C ARG A 443 22.42 26.87 24.54
N LEU A 444 22.99 26.54 25.67
CA LEU A 444 24.16 25.67 25.75
C LEU A 444 23.78 24.29 26.28
N LEU A 445 24.33 23.26 25.67
CA LEU A 445 24.28 21.92 26.19
C LEU A 445 25.19 21.79 27.43
N ARG A 446 25.04 20.72 28.22
CA ARG A 446 25.81 20.51 29.45
C ARG A 446 27.33 20.47 29.26
N ASP A 447 27.79 20.18 28.04
CA ASP A 447 29.20 20.15 27.64
C ASP A 447 29.68 21.49 27.07
N GLY A 448 28.83 22.53 27.08
CA GLY A 448 29.13 23.87 26.59
C GLY A 448 28.96 24.08 25.09
N ARG A 449 28.60 23.03 24.31
CA ARG A 449 28.24 23.19 22.89
C ARG A 449 26.93 23.98 22.77
N PRO A 450 26.76 24.79 21.72
CA PRO A 450 25.47 25.43 21.45
C PRO A 450 24.41 24.41 21.09
N MET A 451 23.14 24.68 21.42
CA MET A 451 22.00 23.85 21.07
C MET A 451 21.67 24.02 19.57
N GLU A 452 22.50 23.42 18.73
CA GLU A 452 22.35 23.39 17.27
C GLU A 452 21.89 22.02 16.80
N ILE A 453 20.67 21.94 16.27
CA ILE A 453 20.05 20.71 15.78
C ILE A 453 20.24 20.63 14.26
N ILE A 454 20.98 19.65 13.79
CA ILE A 454 21.06 19.33 12.36
C ILE A 454 19.83 18.50 12.01
N ILE A 455 18.96 19.07 11.16
CA ILE A 455 17.78 18.38 10.62
C ILE A 455 18.13 17.84 9.23
N GLU A 456 18.10 16.54 9.07
CA GLU A 456 18.40 15.88 7.79
C GLU A 456 17.12 15.69 6.96
N THR A 457 17.17 16.06 5.68
CA THR A 457 16.08 15.97 4.71
C THR A 457 16.50 15.17 3.49
N ALA A 458 15.54 14.49 2.87
CA ALA A 458 15.72 13.81 1.58
C ALA A 458 15.75 14.79 0.39
N GLY A 459 15.33 16.05 0.57
CA GLY A 459 15.32 17.09 -0.47
C GLY A 459 14.42 16.77 -1.66
N GLU A 460 13.41 15.93 -1.47
CA GLU A 460 12.50 15.50 -2.55
C GLU A 460 11.32 16.45 -2.73
N ASP A 461 10.93 17.18 -1.69
CA ASP A 461 9.87 18.18 -1.69
C ASP A 461 10.47 19.59 -1.43
N PRO A 462 10.34 20.53 -2.37
CA PRO A 462 10.80 21.91 -2.15
C PRO A 462 10.13 22.60 -0.97
N GLN A 463 8.85 22.34 -0.69
CA GLN A 463 8.14 22.93 0.46
C GLN A 463 8.71 22.50 1.81
N GLU A 464 9.42 21.35 1.85
CA GLU A 464 10.09 20.85 3.07
C GLU A 464 11.20 21.81 3.53
N ILE A 465 11.91 22.44 2.60
CA ILE A 465 12.95 23.43 2.93
C ILE A 465 12.31 24.72 3.47
N ASP A 466 11.27 25.23 2.77
CA ASP A 466 10.56 26.45 3.19
C ASP A 466 9.96 26.26 4.59
N PHE A 467 9.37 25.09 4.85
CA PHE A 467 8.86 24.71 6.17
C PHE A 467 9.98 24.72 7.23
N LEU A 468 11.13 24.12 6.97
CA LEU A 468 12.24 24.04 7.92
C LEU A 468 12.87 25.41 8.21
N GLU A 469 12.84 26.33 7.24
CA GLU A 469 13.28 27.72 7.44
C GLU A 469 12.35 28.44 8.43
N LEU A 470 11.01 28.29 8.27
CA LEU A 470 10.03 28.84 9.22
C LEU A 470 10.20 28.26 10.63
N VAL A 471 10.45 26.96 10.76
CA VAL A 471 10.77 26.32 12.04
C VAL A 471 12.06 26.90 12.64
N SER A 472 13.09 27.13 11.83
CA SER A 472 14.37 27.69 12.27
C SER A 472 14.21 29.11 12.85
N GLU A 473 13.35 29.92 12.23
CA GLU A 473 13.04 31.28 12.73
C GLU A 473 12.40 31.26 14.12
N THR A 474 11.35 30.43 14.29
CA THR A 474 10.63 30.36 15.57
C THR A 474 11.43 29.66 16.67
N TRP A 475 12.25 28.65 16.33
CA TRP A 475 13.14 28.01 17.30
C TRP A 475 14.27 28.95 17.80
N ALA A 476 14.66 29.92 17.01
CA ALA A 476 15.62 30.94 17.48
C ALA A 476 15.09 31.72 18.70
N GLU A 477 13.78 31.95 18.82
CA GLU A 477 13.14 32.60 19.96
C GLU A 477 13.28 31.80 21.27
N ILE A 478 13.35 30.48 21.15
CA ILE A 478 13.57 29.61 22.31
C ILE A 478 15.05 29.24 22.51
N GLY A 479 15.97 29.87 21.74
CA GLY A 479 17.42 29.69 21.85
C GLY A 479 17.92 28.37 21.24
N VAL A 480 17.21 27.82 20.29
CA VAL A 480 17.59 26.64 19.52
C VAL A 480 17.89 27.04 18.08
N ARG A 481 18.97 26.51 17.51
CA ARG A 481 19.34 26.74 16.12
C ARG A 481 19.08 25.47 15.30
N ALA A 482 18.26 25.57 14.27
CA ALA A 482 18.12 24.51 13.27
C ALA A 482 19.12 24.72 12.13
N LEU A 483 19.76 23.64 11.68
CA LEU A 483 20.65 23.60 10.52
C LEU A 483 20.14 22.51 9.57
N ILE A 484 19.83 22.88 8.33
CA ILE A 484 19.26 21.97 7.35
C ILE A 484 20.37 21.27 6.59
N ARG A 485 20.31 19.93 6.49
CA ARG A 485 21.22 19.11 5.70
C ARG A 485 20.42 18.25 4.71
N SER A 486 20.54 18.57 3.43
CA SER A 486 19.91 17.77 2.37
C SER A 486 20.86 16.68 1.85
N SER A 487 20.32 15.49 1.62
CA SER A 487 21.03 14.33 1.02
C SER A 487 20.04 13.46 0.25
N SER A 488 20.51 12.36 -0.37
CA SER A 488 19.56 11.41 -0.95
C SER A 488 18.81 10.65 0.16
N ARG A 489 17.58 10.22 -0.12
CA ARG A 489 16.73 9.45 0.82
C ARG A 489 17.47 8.29 1.48
N ASP A 490 18.22 7.53 0.70
CA ASP A 490 18.94 6.36 1.21
C ASP A 490 20.08 6.77 2.17
N VAL A 491 20.79 7.86 1.86
CA VAL A 491 21.85 8.40 2.74
C VAL A 491 21.24 8.92 4.05
N MET A 492 20.18 9.72 3.98
CA MET A 492 19.47 10.24 5.15
C MET A 492 19.01 9.10 6.08
N ARG A 493 18.32 8.10 5.50
CA ARG A 493 17.83 6.95 6.27
C ARG A 493 18.95 6.12 6.89
N ASN A 494 20.00 5.81 6.14
CA ASN A 494 21.13 5.05 6.66
C ASN A 494 21.79 5.77 7.84
N ARG A 495 21.94 7.10 7.78
CA ARG A 495 22.48 7.90 8.88
C ARG A 495 21.55 7.91 10.10
N ALA A 496 20.23 8.03 9.87
CA ALA A 496 19.24 7.95 10.97
C ALA A 496 19.29 6.58 11.65
N TYR A 497 19.29 5.49 10.86
CA TYR A 497 19.31 4.11 11.38
C TYR A 497 20.63 3.76 12.09
N ALA A 498 21.75 4.31 11.64
CA ALA A 498 23.04 4.16 12.31
C ALA A 498 23.13 4.95 13.63
N GLY A 499 22.24 5.92 13.90
CA GLY A 499 22.32 6.82 15.06
C GLY A 499 23.20 8.05 14.83
N GLU A 500 23.59 8.33 13.59
CA GLU A 500 24.44 9.48 13.24
C GLU A 500 23.63 10.78 13.03
N ALA A 501 22.38 10.71 12.61
CA ALA A 501 21.50 11.85 12.44
C ALA A 501 20.89 12.25 13.79
N LEU A 502 20.93 13.56 14.13
CA LEU A 502 20.29 14.10 15.32
C LEU A 502 18.77 14.11 15.17
N MET A 503 18.29 14.67 14.07
CA MET A 503 16.89 14.81 13.75
C MET A 503 16.69 14.65 12.25
N THR A 504 15.55 14.12 11.86
CA THR A 504 15.15 14.04 10.46
C THR A 504 13.78 14.68 10.29
N VAL A 505 13.47 15.10 9.07
CA VAL A 505 12.12 15.50 8.65
C VAL A 505 11.55 14.44 7.70
N TRP A 506 10.28 14.12 7.87
CA TRP A 506 9.51 13.24 7.00
C TRP A 506 8.01 13.51 7.20
N ALA A 507 7.16 12.80 6.46
CA ALA A 507 5.74 12.74 6.79
C ALA A 507 5.54 12.02 8.14
N GLY A 508 4.39 12.22 8.79
CA GLY A 508 3.95 11.42 9.93
C GLY A 508 3.70 9.95 9.55
N TRP A 509 2.89 9.24 10.33
CA TRP A 509 2.50 7.86 10.00
C TRP A 509 1.72 7.82 8.68
N ASP A 510 1.98 6.81 7.85
CA ASP A 510 1.33 6.65 6.55
C ASP A 510 -0.19 6.42 6.66
N ASN A 511 -0.64 5.84 7.77
CA ASN A 511 -2.05 5.67 8.10
C ASN A 511 -2.49 6.62 9.21
N GLY A 512 -3.05 7.76 8.86
CA GLY A 512 -3.66 8.72 9.77
C GLY A 512 -5.18 8.51 9.98
N VAL A 513 -5.77 7.47 9.38
CA VAL A 513 -7.19 7.15 9.46
C VAL A 513 -7.44 5.74 10.00
N ALA A 514 -6.53 5.20 10.81
CA ALA A 514 -6.57 3.85 11.32
C ALA A 514 -7.85 3.55 12.12
N THR A 515 -8.25 2.28 12.12
CA THR A 515 -9.28 1.70 13.01
C THR A 515 -8.61 0.76 14.03
N ALA A 516 -9.35 0.36 15.08
CA ALA A 516 -8.81 -0.48 16.15
C ALA A 516 -8.31 -1.87 15.68
N ASN A 517 -8.84 -2.37 14.55
CA ASN A 517 -8.43 -3.65 13.97
C ASN A 517 -7.18 -3.55 13.07
N MET A 518 -6.70 -2.35 12.77
CA MET A 518 -5.45 -2.16 12.03
C MET A 518 -4.24 -2.24 12.96
N ASN A 519 -3.16 -2.81 12.48
CA ASN A 519 -1.98 -3.09 13.30
C ASN A 519 -1.28 -1.79 13.79
N PRO A 520 -1.16 -1.56 15.12
CA PRO A 520 -0.53 -0.37 15.70
C PRO A 520 1.00 -0.43 15.75
N ALA A 521 1.66 -1.33 15.06
CA ALA A 521 3.12 -1.54 15.09
C ALA A 521 3.93 -0.25 14.86
N VAL A 522 3.38 0.71 14.11
CA VAL A 522 4.02 2.01 13.85
C VAL A 522 4.12 2.89 15.10
N LEU A 523 3.26 2.64 16.10
CA LEU A 523 3.25 3.36 17.37
C LEU A 523 4.26 2.81 18.39
N ALA A 524 4.86 1.66 18.16
CA ALA A 524 5.80 1.00 19.07
C ALA A 524 7.16 0.79 18.39
N PRO A 525 8.27 0.69 19.15
CA PRO A 525 9.59 0.43 18.60
C PRO A 525 9.77 -1.04 18.15
N THR A 526 9.00 -1.44 17.13
CA THR A 526 8.94 -2.81 16.59
C THR A 526 9.73 -2.99 15.30
N ARG A 527 10.22 -1.90 14.69
CA ARG A 527 10.86 -1.93 13.37
C ARG A 527 12.11 -1.04 13.33
N GLN A 528 13.15 -1.51 12.62
CA GLN A 528 14.36 -0.74 12.39
C GLN A 528 14.15 0.43 11.43
N ASP A 529 13.24 0.31 10.48
CA ASP A 529 12.98 1.33 9.46
C ASP A 529 12.14 2.52 9.97
N THR A 530 12.40 2.94 11.21
CA THR A 530 11.80 4.11 11.87
C THR A 530 12.87 5.19 12.12
N LEU A 531 12.45 6.46 12.11
CA LEU A 531 13.36 7.59 12.26
C LEU A 531 13.56 8.02 13.72
N SER A 532 12.64 7.67 14.63
CA SER A 532 12.71 8.06 16.05
C SER A 532 13.56 7.11 16.90
N TRP A 533 13.48 5.79 16.66
CA TRP A 533 14.08 4.75 17.51
C TRP A 533 14.57 3.51 16.76
N PRO A 534 15.39 3.67 15.71
CA PRO A 534 15.76 2.57 14.81
C PRO A 534 16.48 1.41 15.53
N LYS A 535 17.31 1.70 16.54
CA LYS A 535 18.07 0.65 17.24
C LYS A 535 17.18 -0.17 18.19
N TRP A 536 16.15 0.44 18.78
CA TRP A 536 15.17 -0.32 19.58
C TRP A 536 14.33 -1.23 18.68
N GLY A 537 13.89 -0.72 17.52
CA GLY A 537 13.19 -1.54 16.53
C GLY A 537 14.05 -2.67 15.98
N GLN A 538 15.34 -2.43 15.72
CA GLN A 538 16.28 -3.46 15.30
C GLN A 538 16.42 -4.57 16.38
N TYR A 539 16.50 -4.17 17.64
CA TYR A 539 16.58 -5.14 18.75
C TYR A 539 15.36 -6.05 18.79
N TYR A 540 14.17 -5.48 18.60
CA TYR A 540 12.93 -6.24 18.52
C TYR A 540 12.93 -7.21 17.32
N GLN A 541 13.20 -6.71 16.11
CA GLN A 541 13.17 -7.50 14.86
C GLN A 541 14.21 -8.64 14.85
N THR A 542 15.33 -8.46 15.53
CA THR A 542 16.42 -9.46 15.60
C THR A 542 16.37 -10.33 16.83
N ASN A 543 15.29 -10.31 17.61
CA ASN A 543 15.17 -11.04 18.89
C ASN A 543 16.38 -10.81 19.81
N GLY A 544 16.84 -9.55 19.89
CA GLY A 544 17.95 -9.14 20.76
C GLY A 544 19.36 -9.41 20.22
N GLN A 545 19.50 -9.89 18.97
CA GLN A 545 20.82 -10.18 18.38
C GLN A 545 21.55 -8.92 17.91
N SER A 546 20.82 -7.86 17.56
CA SER A 546 21.36 -6.58 17.10
C SER A 546 20.49 -5.43 17.60
N GLY A 547 21.06 -4.22 17.59
CA GLY A 547 20.34 -3.03 18.08
C GLY A 547 20.59 -2.78 19.56
N GLU A 548 19.71 -2.02 20.20
CA GLU A 548 19.76 -1.67 21.61
C GLU A 548 18.42 -2.05 22.28
N PRO A 549 18.39 -2.57 23.51
CA PRO A 549 17.13 -2.80 24.23
C PRO A 549 16.44 -1.48 24.54
N VAL A 550 15.10 -1.49 24.60
CA VAL A 550 14.31 -0.32 25.00
C VAL A 550 14.62 0.00 26.47
N ASP A 551 15.08 1.21 26.74
CA ASP A 551 15.49 1.69 28.05
C ASP A 551 14.76 2.98 28.50
N LEU A 552 13.66 3.35 27.82
CA LEU A 552 12.75 4.43 28.16
C LEU A 552 11.40 3.84 28.57
N ALA A 553 10.88 4.23 29.75
CA ALA A 553 9.69 3.62 30.35
C ALA A 553 8.44 3.69 29.43
N GLU A 554 8.19 4.84 28.83
CA GLU A 554 7.03 5.06 27.96
C GLU A 554 7.15 4.30 26.62
N ALA A 555 8.36 4.14 26.11
CA ALA A 555 8.60 3.30 24.94
C ALA A 555 8.45 1.81 25.27
N ALA A 556 8.81 1.39 26.50
CA ALA A 556 8.57 0.05 27.00
C ALA A 556 7.07 -0.23 27.22
N GLU A 557 6.29 0.78 27.67
CA GLU A 557 4.82 0.70 27.77
C GLU A 557 4.20 0.51 26.37
N LEU A 558 4.63 1.27 25.36
CA LEU A 558 4.18 1.07 23.98
C LEU A 558 4.45 -0.35 23.46
N MET A 559 5.61 -0.93 23.82
CA MET A 559 5.91 -2.32 23.46
C MET A 559 5.01 -3.33 24.18
N ALA A 560 4.66 -3.07 25.44
CA ALA A 560 3.73 -3.92 26.19
C ALA A 560 2.32 -3.86 25.58
N LEU A 561 1.80 -2.65 25.34
CA LEU A 561 0.52 -2.40 24.70
C LEU A 561 0.44 -3.04 23.30
N TYR A 562 1.51 -2.97 22.52
CA TYR A 562 1.56 -3.64 21.22
C TYR A 562 1.41 -5.17 21.35
N ARG A 563 2.07 -5.78 22.34
CA ARG A 563 1.92 -7.23 22.60
C ARG A 563 0.51 -7.59 23.11
N GLU A 564 -0.08 -6.74 23.94
CA GLU A 564 -1.47 -6.90 24.40
C GLU A 564 -2.43 -6.82 23.20
N TRP A 565 -2.26 -5.85 22.31
CA TRP A 565 -3.05 -5.76 21.07
C TRP A 565 -2.92 -7.02 20.20
N MET A 566 -1.70 -7.54 20.03
CA MET A 566 -1.45 -8.76 19.26
C MET A 566 -2.08 -10.00 19.90
N ALA A 567 -2.28 -10.01 21.21
CA ALA A 567 -2.89 -11.13 21.95
C ALA A 567 -4.40 -11.01 22.11
N SER A 568 -4.98 -9.82 21.84
CA SER A 568 -6.42 -9.57 22.01
C SER A 568 -7.22 -10.08 20.81
N ASP A 569 -8.38 -10.69 21.09
CA ASP A 569 -9.42 -11.08 20.12
C ASP A 569 -10.69 -10.22 20.26
N ASP A 570 -10.66 -9.19 21.13
CA ASP A 570 -11.77 -8.29 21.43
C ASP A 570 -11.57 -6.89 20.82
N PHE A 571 -12.58 -6.41 20.09
CA PHE A 571 -12.50 -5.11 19.42
C PHE A 571 -12.44 -3.94 20.40
N GLU A 572 -13.21 -3.98 21.51
CA GLU A 572 -13.26 -2.89 22.49
C GLU A 572 -11.93 -2.80 23.26
N GLU A 573 -11.34 -3.95 23.56
CA GLU A 573 -10.00 -4.01 24.16
C GLU A 573 -8.94 -3.41 23.22
N ARG A 574 -8.96 -3.76 21.95
CA ARG A 574 -8.06 -3.18 20.92
C ARG A 574 -8.23 -1.67 20.80
N GLU A 575 -9.47 -1.18 20.88
CA GLU A 575 -9.71 0.28 20.85
C GLU A 575 -9.07 0.97 22.06
N VAL A 576 -9.25 0.42 23.27
CA VAL A 576 -8.64 0.96 24.50
C VAL A 576 -7.10 0.98 24.39
N ILE A 577 -6.50 -0.09 23.88
CA ILE A 577 -5.04 -0.18 23.68
C ILE A 577 -4.56 0.89 22.69
N TRP A 578 -5.22 1.02 21.54
CA TRP A 578 -4.89 2.05 20.54
C TRP A 578 -4.96 3.45 21.15
N LEU A 579 -6.04 3.77 21.85
CA LEU A 579 -6.22 5.07 22.47
C LEU A 579 -5.11 5.39 23.48
N ARG A 580 -4.71 4.40 24.30
CA ARG A 580 -3.60 4.59 25.25
C ARG A 580 -2.27 4.80 24.53
N MET A 581 -1.99 4.06 23.46
CA MET A 581 -0.77 4.28 22.66
C MET A 581 -0.75 5.68 22.05
N LEU A 582 -1.86 6.19 21.53
CA LEU A 582 -1.98 7.54 21.00
C LEU A 582 -1.79 8.62 22.07
N GLU A 583 -2.33 8.42 23.28
CA GLU A 583 -2.10 9.32 24.43
C GLU A 583 -0.61 9.41 24.77
N ILE A 584 0.10 8.28 24.86
CA ILE A 584 1.54 8.26 25.12
C ILE A 584 2.31 9.06 24.06
N HIS A 585 1.96 8.89 22.76
CA HIS A 585 2.59 9.67 21.69
C HIS A 585 2.32 11.18 21.84
N ALA A 586 1.08 11.57 22.14
CA ALA A 586 0.70 12.95 22.35
C ALA A 586 1.42 13.56 23.57
N GLU A 587 1.50 12.83 24.68
CA GLU A 587 2.21 13.26 25.88
C GLU A 587 3.72 13.36 25.65
N GLN A 588 4.31 12.39 24.98
CA GLN A 588 5.76 12.28 24.85
C GLN A 588 6.35 13.06 23.68
N GLN A 589 5.53 13.42 22.68
CA GLN A 589 6.00 14.09 21.46
C GLN A 589 7.20 13.39 20.83
N PHE A 590 7.14 12.07 20.70
CA PHE A 590 8.20 11.26 20.06
C PHE A 590 8.41 11.67 18.60
N ILE A 591 7.33 12.09 17.95
CA ILE A 591 7.28 12.66 16.62
C ILE A 591 6.54 13.99 16.73
N ILE A 592 7.15 15.06 16.26
CA ILE A 592 6.58 16.40 16.33
C ILE A 592 5.84 16.69 15.02
N GLY A 593 4.53 16.51 15.01
CA GLY A 593 3.67 16.84 13.86
C GLY A 593 3.47 18.34 13.71
N ILE A 594 3.21 18.78 12.49
CA ILE A 594 3.06 20.20 12.16
C ILE A 594 1.67 20.50 11.62
N VAL A 595 1.34 19.94 10.47
CA VAL A 595 0.03 20.03 9.83
C VAL A 595 -0.35 18.69 9.25
N SER A 596 -1.66 18.42 9.18
CA SER A 596 -2.23 17.21 8.57
C SER A 596 -3.35 17.58 7.60
N ALA A 597 -3.94 16.60 6.95
CA ALA A 597 -5.03 16.76 5.98
C ALA A 597 -4.73 17.80 4.89
N VAL A 598 -3.47 17.95 4.50
CA VAL A 598 -3.08 18.80 3.37
C VAL A 598 -3.80 18.31 2.11
N LEU A 599 -4.36 19.24 1.35
CA LEU A 599 -5.15 18.90 0.18
C LEU A 599 -4.28 18.44 -0.98
N GLN A 600 -4.42 17.18 -1.38
CA GLN A 600 -3.73 16.58 -2.52
C GLN A 600 -4.53 16.85 -3.80
N PRO A 601 -3.94 17.47 -4.85
CA PRO A 601 -4.61 17.62 -6.12
C PRO A 601 -4.80 16.30 -6.84
N ILE A 602 -6.01 16.09 -7.36
CA ILE A 602 -6.40 14.97 -8.22
C ILE A 602 -6.90 15.55 -9.53
N VAL A 603 -6.11 15.43 -10.59
CA VAL A 603 -6.53 15.83 -11.96
C VAL A 603 -7.33 14.68 -12.56
N VAL A 604 -8.55 14.96 -13.00
CA VAL A 604 -9.49 14.00 -13.57
C VAL A 604 -10.02 14.54 -14.89
N SER A 605 -9.84 13.82 -15.99
CA SER A 605 -10.38 14.17 -17.30
C SER A 605 -11.91 14.30 -17.22
N ASN A 606 -12.49 15.32 -17.85
CA ASN A 606 -13.95 15.52 -17.93
C ASN A 606 -14.70 14.35 -18.61
N ARG A 607 -13.96 13.48 -19.28
CA ARG A 607 -14.47 12.26 -19.93
C ARG A 607 -14.40 11.02 -19.07
N LEU A 608 -13.71 11.09 -17.91
CA LEU A 608 -13.52 9.97 -17.00
C LEU A 608 -14.55 10.00 -15.89
N HIS A 609 -15.36 8.95 -15.80
CA HIS A 609 -16.45 8.82 -14.83
C HIS A 609 -16.11 7.86 -13.70
N ASN A 610 -16.91 7.87 -12.65
CA ASN A 610 -16.81 7.06 -11.43
C ASN A 610 -15.58 7.38 -10.55
N VAL A 611 -14.83 8.43 -10.85
CA VAL A 611 -13.83 8.96 -9.91
C VAL A 611 -14.56 9.79 -8.86
N PRO A 612 -14.48 9.47 -7.57
CA PRO A 612 -15.17 10.25 -6.53
C PRO A 612 -14.70 11.71 -6.51
N GLU A 613 -15.63 12.65 -6.40
CA GLU A 613 -15.27 14.07 -6.23
C GLU A 613 -14.60 14.31 -4.86
N GLN A 614 -14.98 13.52 -3.85
CA GLN A 614 -14.42 13.55 -2.51
C GLN A 614 -13.83 12.19 -2.14
N GLY A 615 -12.67 12.20 -1.53
CA GLY A 615 -11.98 11.00 -1.09
C GLY A 615 -10.82 11.34 -0.16
N VAL A 616 -10.13 10.34 0.32
CA VAL A 616 -8.88 10.47 1.09
C VAL A 616 -7.73 9.89 0.26
N TYR A 617 -6.69 10.67 0.05
CA TYR A 617 -5.51 10.20 -0.64
C TYR A 617 -4.51 9.65 0.37
N SER A 618 -4.54 8.35 0.62
CA SER A 618 -3.65 7.69 1.57
C SER A 618 -2.92 6.51 0.95
N TRP A 619 -1.71 6.25 1.42
CA TRP A 619 -0.99 5.03 1.07
C TRP A 619 -1.65 3.82 1.75
N ASP A 620 -1.68 3.78 3.06
CA ASP A 620 -2.46 2.83 3.84
C ASP A 620 -3.60 3.58 4.58
N PRO A 621 -4.77 2.99 4.68
CA PRO A 621 -5.23 1.75 4.07
C PRO A 621 -5.72 1.95 2.61
N GLY A 622 -5.75 3.19 2.11
CA GLY A 622 -6.45 3.59 0.89
C GLY A 622 -5.80 3.12 -0.41
N ALA A 623 -4.54 2.66 -0.40
CA ALA A 623 -3.81 2.33 -1.63
C ALA A 623 -3.96 3.44 -2.70
N GLN A 624 -3.94 4.69 -2.26
CA GLN A 624 -4.20 5.89 -3.06
C GLN A 624 -5.57 5.81 -3.76
N PHE A 625 -5.63 5.44 -5.04
CA PHE A 625 -6.88 5.23 -5.75
C PHE A 625 -7.45 3.82 -5.55
N GLY A 626 -6.70 2.88 -4.98
CA GLY A 626 -7.03 1.46 -4.97
C GLY A 626 -8.39 1.14 -4.36
N ILE A 627 -8.70 1.71 -3.17
CA ILE A 627 -10.00 1.48 -2.50
C ILE A 627 -11.19 2.07 -3.24
N TYR A 628 -10.97 2.97 -4.21
CA TYR A 628 -12.01 3.54 -5.08
C TYR A 628 -12.17 2.74 -6.38
N HIS A 629 -11.47 1.62 -6.51
CA HIS A 629 -11.61 0.66 -7.59
C HIS A 629 -11.53 1.26 -9.01
N PRO A 630 -10.33 1.69 -9.47
CA PRO A 630 -10.16 2.22 -10.83
C PRO A 630 -10.62 1.29 -11.95
N ASP A 631 -10.78 -0.01 -11.70
CA ASP A 631 -11.38 -0.95 -12.64
C ASP A 631 -12.86 -0.65 -12.95
N GLN A 632 -13.53 0.15 -12.12
CA GLN A 632 -14.90 0.64 -12.31
C GLN A 632 -14.96 2.03 -12.98
N PHE A 633 -13.82 2.67 -13.23
CA PHE A 633 -13.78 3.94 -13.96
C PHE A 633 -14.00 3.68 -15.46
N TRP A 634 -14.65 4.62 -16.14
CA TRP A 634 -14.97 4.47 -17.55
C TRP A 634 -14.96 5.81 -18.28
N PHE A 635 -14.73 5.77 -19.58
CA PHE A 635 -14.72 6.96 -20.43
C PHE A 635 -16.02 7.09 -21.22
N ASP A 636 -16.43 8.34 -21.49
CA ASP A 636 -17.45 8.58 -22.52
C ASP A 636 -17.05 7.88 -23.80
N PRO A 637 -18.02 7.28 -24.52
CA PRO A 637 -17.76 6.75 -25.84
C PRO A 637 -17.10 7.82 -26.71
N SER A 638 -16.00 7.48 -27.37
CA SER A 638 -15.43 8.37 -28.38
C SER A 638 -16.47 8.52 -29.51
N GLU A 639 -16.85 9.77 -29.88
CA GLU A 639 -17.63 10.06 -31.07
C GLU A 639 -16.95 9.58 -32.35
#